data_d071bd55ce33ff39e1f5cc97b832f457
#
_entry.id   d071bd55ce33ff39e1f5cc97b832f457
#
_cell.length_a   1.000
_cell.length_b   1.000
_cell.length_c   1.000
_cell.angle_alpha   90.00
_cell.angle_beta   90.00
_cell.angle_gamma   90.00
#
_symmetry.space_group_name_H-M   'P 1'
#
loop_
_entity.id
_entity.type
_entity.pdbx_description
1 polymer ?
#
loop_
_entity_poly.entity_id
_entity_poly.type
_entity_poly.pdbx_seq_one_letter_code
_entity_poly.pdbx_strand_id
1 'polypeptide(L)'
;MTDAVTTGGGAPANGGAPEDTAVRTQEPPARPPEPPARAGGFAGAVGRLGGLIATHPFTTGLTGLILALALVTGPIHGPHRPLRVWLGVGPDQLIDGHWWAPVTAVLFTNNLAELIVVLVLTVLLVGVSERLMGAWRTALAFFATSAAGIAAGVGLQLLGSQTGEMWARNVHHLVILDVFTGVAGTIMTASAFAGAFWRRRIRVITMLIAIMYLLYSGDPSDLYRLLAVLAGFGLGVLLRPHERLLGWRRSSHHEVRVLLASAVTISALGPVIGLLSQSRYGMLSPIGLLFSSDVPATGSVLERCQAFAVTRDCVHDLTLERINGIGPVLISVLPLLALLVAAYGLLRGRRFAVWLAVSVNTLLAVLSALYFGILPFADPRPTVSSRYWEVTFILALSALVPVTMAILLVVYRRHFTVLATARSVRRYGLTVALTGLGLIGLYVLVGWLQKDTGFTRPIDITDLLNDVLERFIPVSFLRREPLQYLPTTPLATVVYHNIGTVFWLVVILAAVPFMVGRGAWRRSIGDAGRVRTLLERGGGDAISFMATWPGNSYWFDSATGGAVAYRVVGRVALTTGAPFGTDEAVHDGIIERFARFCDDSGWIPVFYSVDSQYQTVFEGMGWSTMTVAEETVIRPQQWATTGKKWQDVRSSINRAQRAGIRSEWTSFGALPLSAAVQLSDISEQWVAEKDLPEMGFTLGGLDELRDPAVRLMLAIDESGRIEGVTSWLPSYRDGHVVGWTLDFMRRRPGSINGVMEFLIAEAATRMKEDGVEFMSLSAAPLAHTAGTPADEKSGMDRVLGYLSTSLEPVYGFRSLLKFKQKFQPELHPLIMAYPDPVALPAIGVGLVRAYLPDLSVRQAAALAVGRG
;
A
#
# COMPACT_ATOMS: atom_id res chain seq x y z
N MET A 1 25.11 1.60 76.39
CA MET A 1 24.52 1.50 77.72
C MET A 1 23.52 0.37 77.61
N THR A 2 24.03 -0.83 77.87
CA THR A 2 23.86 -1.56 79.09
C THR A 2 22.38 -1.95 79.29
N ASP A 3 21.94 -3.13 79.51
CA ASP A 3 22.39 -4.47 80.00
C ASP A 3 21.11 -5.33 79.87
N ALA A 4 21.16 -6.49 79.36
CA ALA A 4 21.57 -7.73 79.99
C ALA A 4 20.60 -8.34 81.02
N VAL A 5 20.45 -9.64 80.95
CA VAL A 5 20.43 -10.65 82.05
C VAL A 5 19.04 -11.23 82.37
N THR A 6 18.89 -12.43 81.99
CA THR A 6 18.99 -13.78 82.66
C THR A 6 17.76 -14.33 83.30
N THR A 7 17.57 -15.53 83.12
CA THR A 7 17.62 -16.86 83.75
C THR A 7 16.17 -17.40 83.93
N GLY A 8 15.85 -18.61 83.89
CA GLY A 8 16.41 -19.95 84.05
C GLY A 8 15.40 -20.93 84.28
N GLY A 9 15.66 -22.16 83.91
CA GLY A 9 15.62 -23.30 84.74
C GLY A 9 14.41 -24.23 84.69
N GLY A 10 14.68 -25.48 84.35
CA GLY A 10 13.95 -26.62 84.88
C GLY A 10 13.58 -27.72 83.90
N ALA A 11 14.50 -28.72 83.76
CA ALA A 11 14.13 -30.03 83.30
C ALA A 11 13.60 -30.83 84.50
N PRO A 12 12.93 -32.03 84.42
CA PRO A 12 13.59 -33.19 83.87
C PRO A 12 12.70 -34.27 83.16
N ALA A 13 13.38 -35.04 82.32
CA ALA A 13 13.38 -36.45 82.02
C ALA A 13 12.09 -37.36 82.11
N ASN A 14 11.85 -38.11 81.01
CA ASN A 14 11.91 -39.55 80.86
C ASN A 14 11.26 -39.92 79.47
N GLY A 15 11.96 -40.54 78.57
CA GLY A 15 12.15 -42.01 78.57
C GLY A 15 11.30 -42.60 77.45
N GLY A 16 11.86 -43.04 76.37
CA GLY A 16 11.23 -43.85 75.34
C GLY A 16 12.05 -43.85 74.04
N ALA A 17 12.79 -44.91 73.86
CA ALA A 17 13.62 -45.17 72.69
C ALA A 17 12.81 -45.64 71.46
N PRO A 18 13.42 -45.93 70.31
CA PRO A 18 13.17 -45.19 69.08
C PRO A 18 12.41 -46.02 68.03
N GLU A 19 11.57 -45.42 67.23
CA GLU A 19 11.12 -45.97 65.95
C GLU A 19 11.75 -45.24 64.80
N ASP A 20 12.44 -46.05 63.96
CA ASP A 20 13.01 -45.65 62.66
C ASP A 20 11.99 -45.01 61.73
N THR A 21 12.10 -43.72 61.47
CA THR A 21 11.42 -43.06 60.36
C THR A 21 12.51 -42.57 59.39
N ALA A 22 12.70 -43.36 58.34
CA ALA A 22 13.51 -43.04 57.18
C ALA A 22 13.15 -41.66 56.61
N VAL A 23 14.05 -40.74 56.73
CA VAL A 23 14.04 -39.46 56.01
C VAL A 23 14.13 -39.75 54.52
N ARG A 24 12.99 -39.67 53.78
CA ARG A 24 12.98 -39.59 52.33
C ARG A 24 13.63 -38.24 51.98
N THR A 25 14.85 -38.27 51.52
CA THR A 25 15.50 -37.21 50.74
C THR A 25 14.66 -37.03 49.47
N GLN A 26 13.96 -35.90 49.38
CA GLN A 26 13.33 -35.47 48.13
C GLN A 26 14.49 -35.18 47.11
N GLU A 27 14.54 -36.01 46.08
CA GLU A 27 15.33 -35.70 44.87
C GLU A 27 14.84 -34.37 44.28
N PRO A 28 15.75 -33.48 43.82
CA PRO A 28 15.37 -32.24 43.13
C PRO A 28 14.59 -32.62 41.85
N PRO A 29 13.56 -31.84 41.44
CA PRO A 29 12.76 -32.13 40.27
C PRO A 29 13.68 -32.28 39.06
N ALA A 30 13.42 -33.37 38.29
CA ALA A 30 14.13 -33.69 37.06
C ALA A 30 14.13 -32.45 36.13
N ARG A 31 15.27 -32.07 35.61
CA ARG A 31 15.41 -31.05 34.57
C ARG A 31 14.50 -31.41 33.42
N PRO A 32 13.73 -30.48 32.84
CA PRO A 32 12.98 -30.73 31.63
C PRO A 32 13.92 -31.24 30.53
N PRO A 33 13.48 -32.19 29.69
CA PRO A 33 14.33 -32.76 28.65
C PRO A 33 14.87 -31.63 27.78
N GLU A 34 16.19 -31.61 27.59
CA GLU A 34 16.81 -30.69 26.63
C GLU A 34 16.16 -30.91 25.25
N PRO A 35 15.80 -29.82 24.55
CA PRO A 35 15.29 -29.96 23.22
C PRO A 35 16.31 -30.72 22.37
N PRO A 36 15.86 -31.67 21.52
CA PRO A 36 16.77 -32.50 20.75
C PRO A 36 17.74 -31.61 19.98
N ALA A 37 19.04 -31.87 20.14
CA ALA A 37 20.11 -31.19 19.44
C ALA A 37 19.73 -31.03 17.96
N ARG A 38 19.69 -29.78 17.46
CA ARG A 38 19.47 -29.49 16.04
C ARG A 38 20.44 -30.33 15.26
N ALA A 39 19.95 -31.34 14.57
CA ALA A 39 20.67 -32.10 13.56
C ALA A 39 21.10 -31.09 12.46
N GLY A 40 22.17 -30.36 12.71
CA GLY A 40 22.89 -29.56 11.77
C GLY A 40 23.70 -30.51 10.90
N GLY A 41 23.21 -30.85 9.74
CA GLY A 41 23.89 -31.72 8.80
C GLY A 41 23.00 -32.04 7.60
N PHE A 42 23.60 -32.64 6.62
CA PHE A 42 23.02 -33.08 5.36
C PHE A 42 21.66 -33.81 5.52
N ALA A 43 21.50 -34.61 6.60
CA ALA A 43 20.24 -35.30 6.92
C ALA A 43 19.08 -34.34 7.24
N GLY A 44 19.34 -33.19 7.88
CA GLY A 44 18.35 -32.15 8.15
C GLY A 44 17.95 -31.36 6.90
N ALA A 45 18.87 -31.21 5.94
CA ALA A 45 18.59 -30.61 4.64
C ALA A 45 17.76 -31.56 3.77
N VAL A 46 18.10 -32.85 3.74
CA VAL A 46 17.36 -33.90 3.02
C VAL A 46 15.95 -34.08 3.59
N GLY A 47 15.77 -34.01 4.91
CA GLY A 47 14.45 -34.05 5.55
C GLY A 47 13.57 -32.85 5.21
N ARG A 48 14.17 -31.65 5.12
CA ARG A 48 13.44 -30.43 4.66
C ARG A 48 13.09 -30.48 3.18
N LEU A 49 14.00 -30.99 2.34
CA LEU A 49 13.72 -31.23 0.92
C LEU A 49 12.60 -32.26 0.74
N GLY A 50 12.62 -33.36 1.48
CA GLY A 50 11.55 -34.35 1.49
C GLY A 50 10.20 -33.76 1.90
N GLY A 51 10.19 -32.88 2.91
CA GLY A 51 8.99 -32.12 3.31
C GLY A 51 8.47 -31.17 2.24
N LEU A 52 9.36 -30.48 1.52
CA LEU A 52 8.99 -29.60 0.41
C LEU A 52 8.43 -30.40 -0.79
N ILE A 53 9.03 -31.55 -1.11
CA ILE A 53 8.55 -32.45 -2.16
C ILE A 53 7.15 -32.98 -1.84
N ALA A 54 6.91 -33.34 -0.58
CA ALA A 54 5.61 -33.85 -0.14
C ALA A 54 4.49 -32.79 -0.18
N THR A 55 4.83 -31.52 0.08
CA THR A 55 3.86 -30.41 0.11
C THR A 55 3.61 -29.76 -1.25
N HIS A 56 4.58 -29.86 -2.20
CA HIS A 56 4.52 -29.21 -3.52
C HIS A 56 5.04 -30.14 -4.64
N PRO A 57 4.35 -31.27 -4.90
CA PRO A 57 4.87 -32.29 -5.83
C PRO A 57 5.01 -31.78 -7.26
N PHE A 58 4.07 -30.96 -7.78
CA PHE A 58 4.16 -30.42 -9.13
C PHE A 58 5.28 -29.39 -9.24
N THR A 59 5.35 -28.42 -8.33
CA THR A 59 6.37 -27.37 -8.36
C THR A 59 7.78 -27.94 -8.26
N THR A 60 8.00 -28.89 -7.37
CA THR A 60 9.32 -29.54 -7.21
C THR A 60 9.67 -30.41 -8.42
N GLY A 61 8.70 -31.15 -8.97
CA GLY A 61 8.88 -31.92 -10.20
C GLY A 61 9.20 -31.03 -11.41
N LEU A 62 8.45 -29.95 -11.60
CA LEU A 62 8.68 -28.99 -12.68
C LEU A 62 10.07 -28.32 -12.55
N THR A 63 10.41 -27.82 -11.35
CA THR A 63 11.70 -27.18 -11.07
C THR A 63 12.86 -28.15 -11.33
N GLY A 64 12.74 -29.39 -10.87
CA GLY A 64 13.71 -30.44 -11.13
C GLY A 64 13.84 -30.78 -12.61
N LEU A 65 12.71 -30.86 -13.33
CA LEU A 65 12.70 -31.11 -14.78
C LEU A 65 13.38 -29.99 -15.56
N ILE A 66 13.05 -28.71 -15.30
CA ILE A 66 13.69 -27.55 -15.94
C ILE A 66 15.19 -27.56 -15.69
N LEU A 67 15.62 -27.80 -14.44
CA LEU A 67 17.03 -27.89 -14.09
C LEU A 67 17.75 -29.03 -14.83
N ALA A 68 17.15 -30.23 -14.84
CA ALA A 68 17.72 -31.38 -15.54
C ALA A 68 17.85 -31.13 -17.05
N LEU A 69 16.81 -30.58 -17.69
CA LEU A 69 16.83 -30.22 -19.10
C LEU A 69 17.88 -29.14 -19.38
N ALA A 70 18.01 -28.13 -18.55
CA ALA A 70 19.04 -27.08 -18.71
C ALA A 70 20.47 -27.68 -18.57
N LEU A 71 20.69 -28.60 -17.63
CA LEU A 71 21.99 -29.27 -17.45
C LEU A 71 22.35 -30.13 -18.69
N VAL A 72 21.38 -30.85 -19.27
CA VAL A 72 21.60 -31.68 -20.47
C VAL A 72 21.80 -30.86 -21.73
N THR A 73 21.08 -29.75 -21.91
CA THR A 73 21.11 -28.95 -23.14
C THR A 73 22.16 -27.85 -23.11
N GLY A 74 22.82 -27.60 -21.97
CA GLY A 74 23.86 -26.59 -21.78
C GLY A 74 23.35 -25.39 -20.98
N PRO A 75 23.70 -25.28 -19.68
CA PRO A 75 23.13 -24.27 -18.79
C PRO A 75 23.57 -22.83 -19.11
N ILE A 76 24.71 -22.65 -19.79
CA ILE A 76 25.29 -21.32 -20.05
C ILE A 76 24.68 -20.68 -21.31
N HIS A 77 24.53 -21.45 -22.39
CA HIS A 77 24.10 -20.94 -23.69
C HIS A 77 22.75 -21.50 -24.17
N GLY A 78 22.10 -22.33 -23.35
CA GLY A 78 20.85 -22.99 -23.70
C GLY A 78 20.98 -24.05 -24.81
N PRO A 79 19.86 -24.55 -25.37
CA PRO A 79 19.88 -25.58 -26.42
C PRO A 79 20.58 -25.12 -27.71
N HIS A 80 21.35 -26.02 -28.33
CA HIS A 80 21.98 -25.79 -29.63
C HIS A 80 20.95 -25.48 -30.71
N ARG A 81 21.35 -24.75 -31.78
CA ARG A 81 20.44 -24.28 -32.84
C ARG A 81 19.47 -25.35 -33.37
N PRO A 82 19.90 -26.58 -33.75
CA PRO A 82 18.98 -27.61 -34.26
C PRO A 82 17.93 -28.01 -33.24
N LEU A 83 18.33 -28.19 -31.97
CA LEU A 83 17.46 -28.57 -30.89
C LEU A 83 16.51 -27.40 -30.52
N ARG A 84 17.00 -26.16 -30.58
CA ARG A 84 16.18 -24.96 -30.33
C ARG A 84 15.07 -24.82 -31.39
N VAL A 85 15.36 -25.08 -32.68
CA VAL A 85 14.34 -25.03 -33.74
C VAL A 85 13.31 -26.15 -33.57
N TRP A 86 13.71 -27.31 -33.08
CA TRP A 86 12.81 -28.47 -32.89
C TRP A 86 11.95 -28.36 -31.64
N LEU A 87 12.43 -27.74 -30.53
CA LEU A 87 11.74 -27.60 -29.23
C LEU A 87 11.04 -26.24 -29.07
N GLY A 88 11.55 -25.20 -29.72
CA GLY A 88 11.05 -23.86 -29.62
C GLY A 88 9.85 -23.58 -30.49
N VAL A 89 9.18 -22.50 -30.25
CA VAL A 89 7.95 -22.09 -30.93
C VAL A 89 8.13 -20.80 -31.70
N GLY A 90 7.51 -20.75 -32.86
CA GLY A 90 7.40 -19.60 -33.74
C GLY A 90 6.43 -19.90 -34.88
N PRO A 91 6.11 -18.90 -35.73
CA PRO A 91 5.21 -19.09 -36.84
C PRO A 91 5.67 -20.20 -37.79
N ASP A 92 6.95 -20.21 -38.18
CA ASP A 92 7.51 -21.18 -39.11
C ASP A 92 7.44 -22.62 -38.55
N GLN A 93 7.77 -22.83 -37.26
CA GLN A 93 7.74 -24.12 -36.61
C GLN A 93 6.33 -24.73 -36.57
N LEU A 94 5.29 -23.95 -36.34
CA LEU A 94 3.91 -24.44 -36.35
C LEU A 94 3.43 -24.76 -37.78
N ILE A 95 3.85 -23.99 -38.79
CA ILE A 95 3.57 -24.25 -40.20
C ILE A 95 4.27 -25.56 -40.63
N ASP A 96 5.51 -25.79 -40.16
CA ASP A 96 6.29 -27.01 -40.44
C ASP A 96 5.77 -28.24 -39.67
N GLY A 97 4.70 -28.10 -38.89
CA GLY A 97 4.03 -29.21 -38.23
C GLY A 97 4.57 -29.56 -36.85
N HIS A 98 5.35 -28.68 -36.19
CA HIS A 98 5.85 -28.89 -34.83
C HIS A 98 4.75 -28.56 -33.78
N TRP A 99 3.64 -29.32 -33.81
CA TRP A 99 2.47 -29.08 -32.91
C TRP A 99 2.77 -29.29 -31.44
N TRP A 100 3.89 -29.95 -31.06
CA TRP A 100 4.36 -30.12 -29.67
C TRP A 100 5.06 -28.84 -29.10
N ALA A 101 5.55 -27.94 -30.03
CA ALA A 101 6.34 -26.77 -29.67
C ALA A 101 5.69 -25.88 -28.55
N PRO A 102 4.36 -25.63 -28.53
CA PRO A 102 3.73 -24.87 -27.47
C PRO A 102 3.86 -25.47 -26.05
N VAL A 103 4.12 -26.77 -25.95
CA VAL A 103 4.31 -27.48 -24.68
C VAL A 103 5.79 -27.62 -24.34
N THR A 104 6.63 -27.84 -25.31
CA THR A 104 8.08 -28.05 -25.09
C THR A 104 8.79 -26.72 -24.85
N ALA A 105 8.45 -25.66 -25.56
CA ALA A 105 9.09 -24.35 -25.46
C ALA A 105 9.07 -23.75 -24.03
N VAL A 106 8.08 -24.13 -23.20
CA VAL A 106 7.93 -23.63 -21.83
C VAL A 106 8.72 -24.44 -20.78
N LEU A 107 9.56 -25.36 -21.21
CA LEU A 107 10.41 -26.18 -20.33
C LEU A 107 11.91 -25.85 -20.46
N PHE A 108 12.30 -25.03 -21.42
CA PHE A 108 13.71 -24.71 -21.72
C PHE A 108 14.01 -23.23 -21.51
N THR A 109 15.26 -22.97 -21.13
CA THR A 109 15.78 -21.60 -20.89
C THR A 109 16.91 -21.28 -21.89
N ASN A 110 17.12 -19.99 -22.16
CA ASN A 110 18.07 -19.53 -23.17
C ASN A 110 19.50 -19.36 -22.64
N ASN A 111 19.65 -19.09 -21.33
CA ASN A 111 20.94 -18.83 -20.68
C ASN A 111 20.88 -19.05 -19.18
N LEU A 112 22.07 -18.99 -18.50
CA LEU A 112 22.20 -19.22 -17.08
C LEU A 112 21.47 -18.17 -16.22
N ALA A 113 21.50 -16.90 -16.61
CA ALA A 113 20.83 -15.83 -15.86
C ALA A 113 19.30 -16.05 -15.85
N GLU A 114 18.74 -16.38 -17.03
CA GLU A 114 17.33 -16.73 -17.16
C GLU A 114 16.99 -17.99 -16.36
N LEU A 115 17.84 -19.02 -16.40
CA LEU A 115 17.63 -20.24 -15.61
C LEU A 115 17.49 -19.94 -14.13
N ILE A 116 18.39 -19.14 -13.56
CA ILE A 116 18.33 -18.78 -12.12
C ILE A 116 17.02 -18.06 -11.80
N VAL A 117 16.62 -17.08 -12.61
CA VAL A 117 15.39 -16.33 -12.40
C VAL A 117 14.16 -17.24 -12.55
N VAL A 118 14.15 -18.11 -13.55
CA VAL A 118 13.07 -19.08 -13.77
C VAL A 118 12.93 -20.03 -12.58
N LEU A 119 14.03 -20.61 -12.08
CA LEU A 119 13.98 -21.53 -10.93
C LEU A 119 13.41 -20.82 -9.70
N VAL A 120 13.87 -19.58 -9.40
CA VAL A 120 13.37 -18.80 -8.27
C VAL A 120 11.89 -18.47 -8.42
N LEU A 121 11.46 -17.97 -9.59
CA LEU A 121 10.06 -17.59 -9.81
C LEU A 121 9.15 -18.80 -9.91
N THR A 122 9.60 -19.92 -10.45
CA THR A 122 8.82 -21.19 -10.44
C THR A 122 8.57 -21.65 -9.01
N VAL A 123 9.59 -21.72 -8.16
CA VAL A 123 9.41 -22.12 -6.76
C VAL A 123 8.49 -21.14 -6.02
N LEU A 124 8.64 -19.83 -6.22
CA LEU A 124 7.84 -18.83 -5.51
C LEU A 124 6.40 -18.77 -6.06
N LEU A 125 6.22 -18.57 -7.37
CA LEU A 125 4.90 -18.27 -7.93
C LEU A 125 4.09 -19.54 -8.21
N VAL A 126 4.71 -20.58 -8.80
CA VAL A 126 4.00 -21.86 -9.03
C VAL A 126 3.78 -22.58 -7.71
N GLY A 127 4.73 -22.50 -6.75
CA GLY A 127 4.54 -23.04 -5.40
C GLY A 127 3.38 -22.40 -4.65
N VAL A 128 3.23 -21.08 -4.71
CA VAL A 128 2.05 -20.38 -4.17
C VAL A 128 0.78 -20.80 -4.90
N SER A 129 0.84 -20.97 -6.22
CA SER A 129 -0.30 -21.42 -7.01
C SER A 129 -0.75 -22.83 -6.63
N GLU A 130 0.22 -23.74 -6.41
CA GLU A 130 -0.05 -25.10 -5.98
C GLU A 130 -0.67 -25.18 -4.59
N ARG A 131 -0.26 -24.30 -3.66
CA ARG A 131 -0.93 -24.15 -2.36
C ARG A 131 -2.38 -23.70 -2.47
N LEU A 132 -2.67 -22.81 -3.41
CA LEU A 132 -4.01 -22.23 -3.57
C LEU A 132 -5.00 -23.18 -4.26
N MET A 133 -4.56 -23.93 -5.26
CA MET A 133 -5.47 -24.71 -6.10
C MET A 133 -5.15 -26.22 -6.22
N GLY A 134 -4.05 -26.68 -5.61
CA GLY A 134 -3.58 -28.09 -5.62
C GLY A 134 -2.77 -28.43 -6.87
N ALA A 135 -2.00 -29.54 -6.79
CA ALA A 135 -1.02 -29.94 -7.82
C ALA A 135 -1.64 -30.16 -9.20
N TRP A 136 -2.75 -30.89 -9.30
CA TRP A 136 -3.42 -31.19 -10.56
C TRP A 136 -3.88 -29.94 -11.31
N ARG A 137 -4.56 -29.01 -10.61
CA ARG A 137 -5.03 -27.76 -11.24
C ARG A 137 -3.87 -26.87 -11.63
N THR A 138 -2.78 -26.89 -10.88
CA THR A 138 -1.56 -26.13 -11.18
C THR A 138 -0.88 -26.66 -12.44
N ALA A 139 -0.77 -27.98 -12.57
CA ALA A 139 -0.25 -28.61 -13.79
C ALA A 139 -1.13 -28.29 -15.01
N LEU A 140 -2.45 -28.44 -14.88
CA LEU A 140 -3.40 -28.09 -15.93
C LEU A 140 -3.24 -26.60 -16.33
N ALA A 141 -3.18 -25.69 -15.36
CA ALA A 141 -3.03 -24.27 -15.60
C ALA A 141 -1.71 -23.97 -16.33
N PHE A 142 -0.60 -24.55 -15.87
CA PHE A 142 0.71 -24.31 -16.48
C PHE A 142 0.74 -24.67 -17.97
N PHE A 143 0.31 -25.87 -18.33
CA PHE A 143 0.36 -26.32 -19.72
C PHE A 143 -0.79 -25.77 -20.58
N ALA A 144 -2.01 -25.73 -20.09
CA ALA A 144 -3.16 -25.26 -20.87
C ALA A 144 -3.08 -23.76 -21.18
N THR A 145 -2.68 -22.92 -20.20
CA THR A 145 -2.55 -21.47 -20.45
C THR A 145 -1.36 -21.15 -21.34
N SER A 146 -0.25 -21.90 -21.22
CA SER A 146 0.89 -21.77 -22.11
C SER A 146 0.49 -22.13 -23.56
N ALA A 147 -0.11 -23.29 -23.75
CA ALA A 147 -0.52 -23.72 -25.08
C ALA A 147 -1.52 -22.74 -25.72
N ALA A 148 -2.51 -22.28 -24.96
CA ALA A 148 -3.49 -21.30 -25.44
C ALA A 148 -2.85 -19.94 -25.74
N GLY A 149 -1.99 -19.43 -24.85
CA GLY A 149 -1.30 -18.14 -25.04
C GLY A 149 -0.36 -18.15 -26.23
N ILE A 150 0.41 -19.22 -26.39
CA ILE A 150 1.33 -19.41 -27.51
C ILE A 150 0.55 -19.58 -28.83
N ALA A 151 -0.45 -20.45 -28.86
CA ALA A 151 -1.24 -20.67 -30.07
C ALA A 151 -1.95 -19.38 -30.54
N ALA A 152 -2.56 -18.65 -29.61
CA ALA A 152 -3.17 -17.36 -29.92
C ALA A 152 -2.13 -16.32 -30.36
N GLY A 153 -0.96 -16.28 -29.72
CA GLY A 153 0.12 -15.36 -30.04
C GLY A 153 0.73 -15.62 -31.43
N VAL A 154 1.03 -16.85 -31.73
CA VAL A 154 1.50 -17.24 -33.09
C VAL A 154 0.41 -16.97 -34.13
N GLY A 155 -0.86 -17.25 -33.84
CA GLY A 155 -1.99 -16.90 -34.70
C GLY A 155 -2.06 -15.39 -35.00
N LEU A 156 -1.87 -14.54 -34.01
CA LEU A 156 -1.82 -13.08 -34.19
C LEU A 156 -0.58 -12.64 -35.01
N GLN A 157 0.58 -13.26 -34.78
CA GLN A 157 1.78 -13.00 -35.59
C GLN A 157 1.58 -13.37 -37.07
N LEU A 158 0.95 -14.53 -37.35
CA LEU A 158 0.62 -14.95 -38.69
C LEU A 158 -0.34 -13.99 -39.39
N LEU A 159 -1.40 -13.59 -38.70
CA LEU A 159 -2.34 -12.61 -39.20
C LEU A 159 -1.68 -11.24 -39.46
N GLY A 160 -0.85 -10.79 -38.54
CA GLY A 160 -0.10 -9.53 -38.65
C GLY A 160 0.88 -9.57 -39.83
N SER A 161 1.60 -10.67 -40.00
CA SER A 161 2.56 -10.84 -41.13
C SER A 161 1.84 -10.85 -42.49
N GLN A 162 0.67 -11.47 -42.62
CA GLN A 162 -0.16 -11.47 -43.81
C GLN A 162 -0.77 -10.09 -44.13
N THR A 163 -1.16 -9.33 -43.10
CA THR A 163 -1.67 -7.97 -43.28
C THR A 163 -0.57 -6.94 -43.52
N GLY A 164 0.67 -7.36 -43.41
CA GLY A 164 1.82 -6.48 -43.67
C GLY A 164 2.27 -5.67 -42.48
N GLU A 165 1.79 -5.99 -41.26
CA GLU A 165 2.16 -5.31 -40.01
C GLU A 165 3.69 -5.50 -39.77
N MET A 166 4.37 -4.40 -39.43
CA MET A 166 5.82 -4.31 -39.40
C MET A 166 6.47 -5.16 -38.29
N TRP A 167 5.89 -5.14 -37.08
CA TRP A 167 6.40 -5.93 -35.97
C TRP A 167 6.31 -7.42 -36.26
N ALA A 168 5.15 -7.92 -36.70
CA ALA A 168 4.92 -9.33 -36.97
C ALA A 168 5.86 -9.85 -38.04
N ARG A 169 6.14 -9.06 -39.09
CA ARG A 169 7.12 -9.42 -40.16
C ARG A 169 8.54 -9.47 -39.64
N ASN A 170 8.93 -8.54 -38.79
CA ASN A 170 10.30 -8.48 -38.27
C ASN A 170 10.62 -9.61 -37.29
N VAL A 171 9.62 -10.12 -36.57
CA VAL A 171 9.80 -11.18 -35.57
C VAL A 171 9.35 -12.56 -36.02
N HIS A 172 8.90 -12.71 -37.28
CA HIS A 172 8.34 -13.94 -37.83
C HIS A 172 9.28 -15.15 -37.77
N HIS A 173 10.57 -14.92 -37.99
CA HIS A 173 11.60 -15.96 -38.00
C HIS A 173 12.18 -16.30 -36.63
N LEU A 174 11.71 -15.65 -35.55
CA LEU A 174 12.24 -15.89 -34.21
C LEU A 174 11.68 -17.17 -33.60
N VAL A 175 12.59 -17.98 -33.06
CA VAL A 175 12.27 -19.21 -32.32
C VAL A 175 12.37 -18.94 -30.82
N ILE A 176 11.26 -19.06 -30.11
CA ILE A 176 11.11 -18.70 -28.73
C ILE A 176 11.12 -19.93 -27.81
N LEU A 177 11.89 -19.83 -26.74
CA LEU A 177 11.83 -20.68 -25.54
C LEU A 177 11.50 -19.80 -24.37
N ASP A 178 10.40 -20.07 -23.64
CA ASP A 178 9.97 -19.18 -22.56
C ASP A 178 9.12 -19.89 -21.49
N VAL A 179 9.74 -20.19 -20.38
CA VAL A 179 9.08 -20.78 -19.19
C VAL A 179 8.14 -19.78 -18.51
N PHE A 180 8.42 -18.46 -18.59
CA PHE A 180 7.61 -17.44 -17.92
C PHE A 180 6.18 -17.37 -18.43
N THR A 181 5.93 -17.78 -19.67
CA THR A 181 4.57 -17.90 -20.22
C THR A 181 3.71 -18.83 -19.35
N GLY A 182 4.23 -20.00 -18.98
CA GLY A 182 3.52 -20.93 -18.09
C GLY A 182 3.38 -20.42 -16.68
N VAL A 183 4.42 -19.82 -16.13
CA VAL A 183 4.38 -19.21 -14.77
C VAL A 183 3.33 -18.10 -14.70
N ALA A 184 3.29 -17.20 -15.67
CA ALA A 184 2.36 -16.06 -15.69
C ALA A 184 0.90 -16.51 -15.82
N GLY A 185 0.60 -17.48 -16.69
CA GLY A 185 -0.74 -18.05 -16.83
C GLY A 185 -1.20 -18.80 -15.57
N THR A 186 -0.28 -19.53 -14.95
CA THR A 186 -0.56 -20.29 -13.71
C THR A 186 -0.92 -19.38 -12.54
N ILE A 187 -0.13 -18.33 -12.28
CA ILE A 187 -0.40 -17.42 -11.16
C ILE A 187 -1.69 -16.63 -11.39
N MET A 188 -2.01 -16.28 -12.64
CA MET A 188 -3.28 -15.64 -12.98
C MET A 188 -4.46 -16.58 -12.74
N THR A 189 -4.36 -17.85 -13.11
CA THR A 189 -5.38 -18.88 -12.82
C THR A 189 -5.57 -19.06 -11.31
N ALA A 190 -4.47 -19.16 -10.55
CA ALA A 190 -4.48 -19.29 -9.10
C ALA A 190 -5.13 -18.10 -8.41
N SER A 191 -5.14 -16.91 -9.04
CA SER A 191 -5.82 -15.73 -8.51
C SER A 191 -7.30 -15.99 -8.19
N ALA A 192 -7.97 -16.86 -8.95
CA ALA A 192 -9.37 -17.20 -8.71
C ALA A 192 -9.60 -17.95 -7.38
N PHE A 193 -8.58 -18.66 -6.90
CA PHE A 193 -8.60 -19.42 -5.65
C PHE A 193 -8.09 -18.63 -4.45
N ALA A 194 -7.46 -17.48 -4.68
CA ALA A 194 -7.01 -16.57 -3.64
C ALA A 194 -8.18 -15.80 -3.01
N GLY A 195 -8.02 -15.37 -1.76
CA GLY A 195 -8.95 -14.47 -1.09
C GLY A 195 -9.09 -13.13 -1.84
N ALA A 196 -10.15 -12.37 -1.56
CA ALA A 196 -10.52 -11.16 -2.30
C ALA A 196 -9.36 -10.14 -2.43
N PHE A 197 -8.59 -10.00 -1.36
CA PHE A 197 -7.41 -9.15 -1.26
C PHE A 197 -6.28 -9.55 -2.23
N TRP A 198 -5.80 -10.79 -2.14
CA TRP A 198 -4.73 -11.31 -3.00
C TRP A 198 -5.17 -11.49 -4.44
N ARG A 199 -6.43 -11.83 -4.68
CA ARG A 199 -7.03 -11.95 -6.01
C ARG A 199 -6.84 -10.68 -6.85
N ARG A 200 -7.14 -9.51 -6.27
CA ARG A 200 -6.98 -8.22 -6.96
C ARG A 200 -5.51 -7.90 -7.22
N ARG A 201 -4.66 -8.06 -6.21
CA ARG A 201 -3.22 -7.78 -6.34
C ARG A 201 -2.59 -8.63 -7.43
N ILE A 202 -2.81 -9.95 -7.37
CA ILE A 202 -2.26 -10.87 -8.38
C ILE A 202 -2.73 -10.44 -9.78
N ARG A 203 -4.03 -10.22 -9.98
CA ARG A 203 -4.58 -9.86 -11.28
C ARG A 203 -4.02 -8.55 -11.81
N VAL A 204 -4.03 -7.49 -11.01
CA VAL A 204 -3.58 -6.16 -11.44
C VAL A 204 -2.07 -6.15 -11.69
N ILE A 205 -1.27 -6.68 -10.76
CA ILE A 205 0.19 -6.68 -10.87
C ILE A 205 0.66 -7.55 -12.04
N THR A 206 0.13 -8.78 -12.17
CA THR A 206 0.52 -9.68 -13.28
C THR A 206 0.12 -9.08 -14.63
N MET A 207 -1.08 -8.50 -14.75
CA MET A 207 -1.53 -7.84 -15.97
C MET A 207 -0.64 -6.64 -16.33
N LEU A 208 -0.34 -5.78 -15.35
CA LEU A 208 0.54 -4.61 -15.57
C LEU A 208 1.95 -5.02 -15.98
N ILE A 209 2.54 -6.03 -15.35
CA ILE A 209 3.86 -6.54 -15.71
C ILE A 209 3.83 -7.08 -17.15
N ALA A 210 2.85 -7.90 -17.50
CA ALA A 210 2.74 -8.45 -18.87
C ALA A 210 2.59 -7.35 -19.93
N ILE A 211 1.77 -6.32 -19.66
CA ILE A 211 1.60 -5.16 -20.56
C ILE A 211 2.92 -4.38 -20.67
N MET A 212 3.63 -4.13 -19.57
CA MET A 212 4.89 -3.38 -19.60
C MET A 212 5.98 -4.12 -20.39
N TYR A 213 6.11 -5.43 -20.23
CA TYR A 213 7.03 -6.23 -21.03
C TYR A 213 6.70 -6.13 -22.53
N LEU A 214 5.42 -6.30 -22.89
CA LEU A 214 5.00 -6.19 -24.30
C LEU A 214 5.30 -4.79 -24.87
N LEU A 215 5.10 -3.73 -24.12
CA LEU A 215 5.31 -2.36 -24.58
C LEU A 215 6.81 -2.03 -24.72
N TYR A 216 7.64 -2.43 -23.77
CA TYR A 216 9.06 -2.03 -23.74
C TYR A 216 10.02 -3.02 -24.38
N SER A 217 9.84 -4.32 -24.20
CA SER A 217 10.64 -5.38 -24.85
C SER A 217 10.06 -5.73 -26.22
N GLY A 218 8.79 -6.08 -26.28
CA GLY A 218 8.07 -6.44 -27.51
C GLY A 218 8.57 -7.72 -28.15
N ASP A 219 9.23 -8.57 -27.39
CA ASP A 219 9.58 -9.92 -27.86
C ASP A 219 8.29 -10.73 -28.08
N PRO A 220 8.22 -11.64 -29.05
CA PRO A 220 7.06 -12.51 -29.22
C PRO A 220 6.65 -13.24 -27.93
N SER A 221 7.60 -13.62 -27.09
CA SER A 221 7.33 -14.22 -25.77
C SER A 221 6.46 -13.33 -24.88
N ASP A 222 6.60 -12.00 -24.97
CA ASP A 222 5.82 -11.07 -24.16
C ASP A 222 4.35 -11.04 -24.58
N LEU A 223 4.08 -11.15 -25.89
CA LEU A 223 2.72 -11.34 -26.40
C LEU A 223 2.14 -12.67 -25.92
N TYR A 224 2.95 -13.76 -25.97
CA TYR A 224 2.51 -15.08 -25.51
C TYR A 224 2.20 -15.05 -24.01
N ARG A 225 3.04 -14.40 -23.19
CA ARG A 225 2.81 -14.19 -21.74
C ARG A 225 1.52 -13.42 -21.47
N LEU A 226 1.27 -12.32 -22.19
CA LEU A 226 0.03 -11.54 -22.02
C LEU A 226 -1.20 -12.37 -22.35
N LEU A 227 -1.17 -13.13 -23.45
CA LEU A 227 -2.27 -14.00 -23.86
C LEU A 227 -2.44 -15.20 -22.92
N ALA A 228 -1.36 -15.76 -22.38
CA ALA A 228 -1.42 -16.78 -21.33
C ALA A 228 -2.02 -16.23 -20.02
N VAL A 229 -1.74 -14.98 -19.66
CA VAL A 229 -2.36 -14.29 -18.54
C VAL A 229 -3.87 -14.13 -18.76
N LEU A 230 -4.30 -13.75 -19.97
CA LEU A 230 -5.72 -13.67 -20.32
C LEU A 230 -6.41 -15.05 -20.31
N ALA A 231 -5.74 -16.06 -20.89
CA ALA A 231 -6.21 -17.45 -20.84
C ALA A 231 -6.30 -17.96 -19.39
N GLY A 232 -5.32 -17.61 -18.56
CA GLY A 232 -5.30 -17.95 -17.14
C GLY A 232 -6.41 -17.29 -16.34
N PHE A 233 -6.77 -16.05 -16.66
CA PHE A 233 -7.95 -15.41 -16.10
C PHE A 233 -9.23 -16.17 -16.49
N GLY A 234 -9.40 -16.50 -17.76
CA GLY A 234 -10.55 -17.28 -18.26
C GLY A 234 -10.63 -18.67 -17.63
N LEU A 235 -9.50 -19.39 -17.55
CA LEU A 235 -9.44 -20.72 -16.93
C LEU A 235 -9.75 -20.66 -15.42
N GLY A 236 -9.30 -19.61 -14.72
CA GLY A 236 -9.63 -19.39 -13.32
C GLY A 236 -11.13 -19.20 -13.07
N VAL A 237 -11.80 -18.45 -13.95
CA VAL A 237 -13.27 -18.28 -13.93
C VAL A 237 -13.96 -19.61 -14.18
N LEU A 238 -13.47 -20.40 -15.12
CA LEU A 238 -14.05 -21.70 -15.51
C LEU A 238 -13.93 -22.75 -14.38
N LEU A 239 -12.78 -22.81 -13.71
CA LEU A 239 -12.54 -23.77 -12.63
C LEU A 239 -13.26 -23.42 -11.32
N ARG A 240 -13.77 -22.20 -11.17
CA ARG A 240 -14.50 -21.73 -9.96
C ARG A 240 -15.73 -20.90 -10.30
N PRO A 241 -16.76 -21.47 -10.94
CA PRO A 241 -17.90 -20.74 -11.50
C PRO A 241 -18.84 -20.13 -10.47
N HIS A 242 -18.87 -20.63 -9.22
CA HIS A 242 -19.85 -20.23 -8.19
C HIS A 242 -19.51 -18.95 -7.44
N GLU A 243 -18.32 -18.38 -7.62
CA GLU A 243 -17.99 -17.07 -7.04
C GLU A 243 -18.24 -15.95 -8.06
N ARG A 244 -18.75 -14.81 -7.58
CA ARG A 244 -18.88 -13.58 -8.38
C ARG A 244 -17.49 -13.00 -8.69
N LEU A 245 -16.74 -13.66 -9.58
CA LEU A 245 -15.35 -13.33 -9.92
C LEU A 245 -15.21 -12.00 -10.69
N LEU A 246 -16.30 -11.54 -11.30
CA LEU A 246 -16.36 -10.33 -12.14
C LEU A 246 -17.03 -9.14 -11.44
N GLY A 247 -17.55 -9.31 -10.23
CA GLY A 247 -18.20 -8.23 -9.49
C GLY A 247 -17.22 -7.10 -9.16
N TRP A 248 -17.54 -5.87 -9.58
CA TRP A 248 -16.82 -4.67 -9.19
C TRP A 248 -17.12 -4.37 -7.72
N ARG A 249 -16.23 -4.79 -6.81
CA ARG A 249 -16.35 -4.54 -5.38
C ARG A 249 -15.47 -3.36 -4.99
N ARG A 250 -15.92 -2.55 -4.05
CA ARG A 250 -15.16 -1.43 -3.49
C ARG A 250 -13.91 -1.95 -2.78
N SER A 251 -12.85 -1.16 -2.83
CA SER A 251 -11.59 -1.45 -2.14
C SER A 251 -11.41 -0.49 -0.99
N SER A 252 -10.69 -0.92 0.05
CA SER A 252 -10.27 -0.03 1.13
C SER A 252 -9.28 1.03 0.62
N HIS A 253 -9.10 2.10 1.38
CA HIS A 253 -8.10 3.12 1.08
C HIS A 253 -6.69 2.53 0.95
N HIS A 254 -6.35 1.58 1.82
CA HIS A 254 -5.05 0.91 1.83
C HIS A 254 -4.82 0.14 0.53
N GLU A 255 -5.80 -0.65 0.09
CA GLU A 255 -5.67 -1.45 -1.14
C GLU A 255 -5.51 -0.59 -2.39
N VAL A 256 -6.29 0.49 -2.52
CA VAL A 256 -6.13 1.44 -3.63
C VAL A 256 -4.73 2.05 -3.64
N ARG A 257 -4.18 2.42 -2.47
CA ARG A 257 -2.80 2.93 -2.35
C ARG A 257 -1.77 1.92 -2.83
N VAL A 258 -1.90 0.66 -2.42
CA VAL A 258 -0.99 -0.42 -2.83
C VAL A 258 -1.06 -0.66 -4.34
N LEU A 259 -2.25 -0.77 -4.92
CA LEU A 259 -2.43 -1.02 -6.36
C LEU A 259 -1.88 0.15 -7.20
N LEU A 260 -2.16 1.40 -6.81
CA LEU A 260 -1.64 2.57 -7.52
C LEU A 260 -0.12 2.72 -7.36
N ALA A 261 0.41 2.49 -6.17
CA ALA A 261 1.86 2.50 -5.96
C ALA A 261 2.56 1.42 -6.78
N SER A 262 1.99 0.21 -6.85
CA SER A 262 2.50 -0.87 -7.71
C SER A 262 2.44 -0.48 -9.19
N ALA A 263 1.35 0.14 -9.64
CA ALA A 263 1.20 0.59 -11.01
C ALA A 263 2.25 1.66 -11.37
N VAL A 264 2.46 2.66 -10.50
CA VAL A 264 3.50 3.69 -10.69
C VAL A 264 4.90 3.06 -10.68
N THR A 265 5.17 2.10 -9.79
CA THR A 265 6.46 1.39 -9.73
C THR A 265 6.71 0.61 -11.01
N ILE A 266 5.76 -0.18 -11.47
CA ILE A 266 5.89 -0.98 -12.70
C ILE A 266 6.06 -0.06 -13.91
N SER A 267 5.30 1.03 -14.01
CA SER A 267 5.42 2.03 -15.07
C SER A 267 6.81 2.71 -15.05
N ALA A 268 7.33 3.05 -13.87
CA ALA A 268 8.67 3.63 -13.73
C ALA A 268 9.80 2.66 -14.11
N LEU A 269 9.60 1.35 -13.93
CA LEU A 269 10.57 0.32 -14.30
C LEU A 269 10.50 -0.07 -15.79
N GLY A 270 9.45 0.31 -16.51
CA GLY A 270 9.28 0.01 -17.93
C GLY A 270 10.51 0.34 -18.80
N PRO A 271 11.08 1.57 -18.77
CA PRO A 271 12.28 1.91 -19.49
C PRO A 271 13.51 1.03 -19.14
N VAL A 272 13.60 0.57 -17.89
CA VAL A 272 14.66 -0.36 -17.45
C VAL A 272 14.47 -1.74 -18.06
N ILE A 273 13.23 -2.20 -18.23
CA ILE A 273 12.90 -3.44 -18.95
C ILE A 273 13.39 -3.34 -20.39
N GLY A 274 13.09 -2.22 -21.08
CA GLY A 274 13.56 -1.97 -22.42
C GLY A 274 15.09 -1.92 -22.54
N LEU A 275 15.78 -1.44 -21.52
CA LEU A 275 17.24 -1.43 -21.45
C LEU A 275 17.84 -2.84 -21.32
N LEU A 276 17.28 -3.65 -20.42
CA LEU A 276 17.77 -5.01 -20.12
C LEU A 276 17.36 -6.03 -21.20
N SER A 277 16.32 -5.72 -21.96
CA SER A 277 15.86 -6.57 -23.05
C SER A 277 16.84 -6.50 -24.24
N GLN A 278 17.27 -7.67 -24.72
CA GLN A 278 18.06 -7.76 -25.95
C GLN A 278 17.21 -7.56 -27.21
N SER A 279 15.90 -7.78 -27.10
CA SER A 279 14.94 -7.53 -28.17
C SER A 279 14.49 -6.07 -28.15
N ARG A 280 14.49 -5.42 -29.31
CA ARG A 280 14.17 -3.99 -29.47
C ARG A 280 12.90 -3.79 -30.30
N TYR A 281 11.95 -4.72 -30.17
CA TYR A 281 10.73 -4.76 -30.99
C TYR A 281 9.53 -4.09 -30.32
N GLY A 282 9.59 -3.74 -29.03
CA GLY A 282 8.49 -3.12 -28.32
C GLY A 282 8.17 -1.72 -28.83
N MET A 283 6.90 -1.32 -28.78
CA MET A 283 6.45 0.01 -29.20
C MET A 283 7.18 1.13 -28.46
N LEU A 284 7.58 0.91 -27.22
CA LEU A 284 8.33 1.84 -26.37
C LEU A 284 9.83 1.51 -26.27
N SER A 285 10.31 0.48 -26.97
CA SER A 285 11.72 0.07 -27.00
C SER A 285 12.69 1.19 -27.42
N PRO A 286 12.33 2.14 -28.32
CA PRO A 286 13.20 3.27 -28.64
C PRO A 286 13.62 4.11 -27.42
N ILE A 287 12.84 4.09 -26.36
CA ILE A 287 13.21 4.72 -25.08
C ILE A 287 14.35 3.95 -24.40
N GLY A 288 14.45 2.62 -24.60
CA GLY A 288 15.54 1.78 -24.07
C GLY A 288 16.87 1.90 -24.84
N LEU A 289 16.83 2.29 -26.12
CA LEU A 289 18.04 2.48 -26.96
C LEU A 289 19.01 3.55 -26.42
N LEU A 290 18.54 4.40 -25.53
CA LEU A 290 19.32 5.50 -24.94
C LEU A 290 20.36 5.06 -23.92
N PHE A 291 20.30 3.81 -23.54
CA PHE A 291 21.18 3.21 -22.54
C PHE A 291 22.12 2.16 -23.13
N SER A 292 22.21 2.08 -24.48
CA SER A 292 23.09 1.09 -25.13
C SER A 292 24.56 1.51 -25.05
N SER A 293 25.42 0.53 -24.79
CA SER A 293 26.86 0.70 -24.61
C SER A 293 27.68 0.89 -25.88
N ASP A 294 27.04 0.89 -27.05
CA ASP A 294 27.72 1.00 -28.34
C ASP A 294 27.94 2.47 -28.77
N VAL A 295 28.61 3.22 -27.89
CA VAL A 295 28.95 4.63 -28.16
C VAL A 295 30.33 4.66 -28.87
N PRO A 296 30.43 5.18 -30.08
CA PRO A 296 31.70 5.34 -30.76
C PRO A 296 32.62 6.34 -30.02
N ALA A 297 33.93 6.15 -30.10
CA ALA A 297 34.89 7.02 -29.45
C ALA A 297 34.80 8.46 -30.00
N THR A 298 34.77 9.45 -29.12
CA THR A 298 34.57 10.88 -29.40
C THR A 298 35.45 11.43 -30.57
N GLY A 299 36.71 11.00 -30.67
CA GLY A 299 37.60 11.42 -31.70
C GLY A 299 37.18 10.95 -33.13
N SER A 300 36.63 9.74 -33.25
CA SER A 300 36.20 9.17 -34.52
C SER A 300 34.88 9.77 -35.03
N VAL A 301 34.06 10.34 -34.13
CA VAL A 301 32.81 11.03 -34.48
C VAL A 301 33.12 12.42 -35.03
N LEU A 302 34.01 13.15 -34.38
CA LEU A 302 34.44 14.47 -34.85
C LEU A 302 35.10 14.39 -36.25
N GLU A 303 36.00 13.42 -36.51
CA GLU A 303 36.63 13.23 -37.79
C GLU A 303 35.64 12.91 -38.92
N ARG A 304 34.62 12.06 -38.64
CA ARG A 304 33.58 11.70 -39.59
C ARG A 304 32.59 12.84 -39.87
N CYS A 305 32.33 13.70 -38.91
CA CYS A 305 31.42 14.82 -39.04
C CYS A 305 32.06 16.11 -39.58
N GLN A 306 33.38 16.19 -39.61
CA GLN A 306 34.12 17.32 -40.20
C GLN A 306 34.26 17.21 -41.74
N ALA A 307 34.06 16.06 -42.33
CA ALA A 307 34.10 15.83 -43.76
C ALA A 307 32.78 16.26 -44.45
N PHE A 308 32.72 17.45 -44.96
CA PHE A 308 31.91 18.11 -46.01
C PHE A 308 30.39 17.82 -46.17
N ALA A 309 29.79 16.82 -45.53
CA ALA A 309 28.33 16.62 -45.55
C ALA A 309 27.85 15.99 -44.23
N VAL A 310 26.87 16.61 -43.65
CA VAL A 310 26.14 16.01 -42.49
C VAL A 310 25.36 14.80 -43.00
N THR A 311 26.00 13.63 -42.96
CA THR A 311 25.39 12.35 -43.34
C THR A 311 24.48 11.87 -42.23
N ARG A 312 23.53 10.94 -42.53
CA ARG A 312 22.69 10.30 -41.54
C ARG A 312 23.49 9.59 -40.44
N ASP A 313 24.64 9.02 -40.81
CA ASP A 313 25.53 8.35 -39.85
C ASP A 313 26.23 9.32 -38.94
N CYS A 314 26.63 10.51 -39.42
CA CYS A 314 27.19 11.58 -38.59
C CYS A 314 26.15 12.09 -37.55
N VAL A 315 24.91 12.30 -37.98
CA VAL A 315 23.83 12.71 -37.04
C VAL A 315 23.56 11.62 -36.01
N HIS A 316 23.62 10.38 -36.41
CA HIS A 316 23.48 9.23 -35.52
C HIS A 316 24.62 9.16 -34.50
N ASP A 317 25.87 9.24 -34.97
CA ASP A 317 27.07 9.21 -34.14
C ASP A 317 27.15 10.39 -33.15
N LEU A 318 26.79 11.61 -33.60
CA LEU A 318 26.67 12.78 -32.71
C LEU A 318 25.58 12.63 -31.65
N THR A 319 24.49 11.96 -32.02
CA THR A 319 23.42 11.67 -31.06
C THR A 319 23.89 10.67 -30.00
N LEU A 320 24.68 9.67 -30.38
CA LEU A 320 25.29 8.70 -29.47
C LEU A 320 26.35 9.34 -28.58
N GLU A 321 27.15 10.27 -29.10
CA GLU A 321 28.15 11.02 -28.30
C GLU A 321 27.48 11.88 -27.23
N ARG A 322 26.33 12.50 -27.51
CA ARG A 322 25.53 13.24 -26.54
C ARG A 322 25.10 12.41 -25.32
N ILE A 323 25.01 11.09 -25.51
CA ILE A 323 24.66 10.11 -24.47
C ILE A 323 25.92 9.70 -23.67
N ASN A 324 27.12 10.04 -24.19
CA ASN A 324 28.38 9.64 -23.56
C ASN A 324 28.59 10.40 -22.24
N GLY A 325 28.75 9.65 -21.14
CA GLY A 325 29.00 10.19 -19.84
C GLY A 325 27.93 9.85 -18.80
N ILE A 326 28.29 10.00 -17.54
CA ILE A 326 27.44 9.69 -16.38
C ILE A 326 26.23 10.65 -16.31
N GLY A 327 26.42 11.93 -16.63
CA GLY A 327 25.37 12.97 -16.56
C GLY A 327 24.14 12.67 -17.42
N PRO A 328 24.29 12.46 -18.74
CA PRO A 328 23.18 12.10 -19.62
C PRO A 328 22.43 10.82 -19.26
N VAL A 329 23.13 9.83 -18.73
CA VAL A 329 22.50 8.60 -18.21
C VAL A 329 21.67 8.92 -16.96
N LEU A 330 22.24 9.66 -16.03
CA LEU A 330 21.55 10.03 -14.79
C LEU A 330 20.31 10.87 -15.05
N ILE A 331 20.35 11.87 -15.93
CA ILE A 331 19.17 12.70 -16.23
C ILE A 331 18.02 11.89 -16.83
N SER A 332 18.30 10.78 -17.51
CA SER A 332 17.28 9.88 -18.04
C SER A 332 16.67 8.96 -16.96
N VAL A 333 17.45 8.61 -15.94
CA VAL A 333 17.04 7.70 -14.85
C VAL A 333 16.38 8.47 -13.68
N LEU A 334 16.81 9.69 -13.39
CA LEU A 334 16.34 10.44 -12.23
C LEU A 334 14.82 10.72 -12.20
N PRO A 335 14.13 11.05 -13.31
CA PRO A 335 12.66 11.15 -13.30
C PRO A 335 11.97 9.84 -12.93
N LEU A 336 12.52 8.69 -13.34
CA LEU A 336 12.02 7.36 -12.96
C LEU A 336 12.25 7.10 -11.47
N LEU A 337 13.39 7.50 -10.95
CA LEU A 337 13.68 7.45 -9.51
C LEU A 337 12.73 8.35 -8.72
N ALA A 338 12.40 9.54 -9.24
CA ALA A 338 11.38 10.41 -8.62
C ALA A 338 10.01 9.72 -8.53
N LEU A 339 9.61 8.97 -9.57
CA LEU A 339 8.40 8.14 -9.54
C LEU A 339 8.48 7.02 -8.52
N LEU A 340 9.62 6.34 -8.35
CA LEU A 340 9.80 5.32 -7.32
C LEU A 340 9.71 5.90 -5.91
N VAL A 341 10.32 7.08 -5.68
CA VAL A 341 10.19 7.83 -4.41
C VAL A 341 8.73 8.25 -4.18
N ALA A 342 8.03 8.70 -5.21
CA ALA A 342 6.61 9.01 -5.12
C ALA A 342 5.79 7.74 -4.81
N ALA A 343 6.06 6.59 -5.45
CA ALA A 343 5.39 5.33 -5.19
C ALA A 343 5.50 4.90 -3.72
N TYR A 344 6.68 5.08 -3.11
CA TYR A 344 6.84 4.88 -1.68
C TYR A 344 5.97 5.81 -0.83
N GLY A 345 5.86 7.09 -1.21
CA GLY A 345 4.96 8.05 -0.56
C GLY A 345 3.47 7.71 -0.76
N LEU A 346 3.10 7.15 -1.93
CA LEU A 346 1.74 6.66 -2.20
C LEU A 346 1.37 5.50 -1.27
N LEU A 347 2.26 4.53 -1.05
CA LEU A 347 2.05 3.45 -0.07
C LEU A 347 1.73 3.99 1.32
N ARG A 348 2.36 5.13 1.70
CA ARG A 348 2.15 5.80 2.98
C ARG A 348 0.95 6.76 3.00
N GLY A 349 0.13 6.79 1.96
CA GLY A 349 -1.06 7.64 1.87
C GLY A 349 -0.76 9.14 1.74
N ARG A 350 0.44 9.56 1.33
CA ARG A 350 0.86 10.96 1.23
C ARG A 350 0.26 11.64 0.01
N ARG A 351 -0.52 12.69 0.20
CA ARG A 351 -1.14 13.47 -0.89
C ARG A 351 -0.11 14.24 -1.73
N PHE A 352 1.00 14.64 -1.13
CA PHE A 352 2.11 15.25 -1.86
C PHE A 352 2.72 14.29 -2.89
N ALA A 353 2.82 12.98 -2.56
CA ALA A 353 3.31 11.96 -3.48
C ALA A 353 2.45 11.81 -4.73
N VAL A 354 1.11 11.95 -4.58
CA VAL A 354 0.19 11.96 -5.73
C VAL A 354 0.56 13.09 -6.69
N TRP A 355 0.69 14.32 -6.16
CA TRP A 355 1.01 15.48 -7.00
C TRP A 355 2.40 15.42 -7.61
N LEU A 356 3.39 14.90 -6.88
CA LEU A 356 4.73 14.65 -7.44
C LEU A 356 4.66 13.65 -8.61
N ALA A 357 3.99 12.50 -8.41
CA ALA A 357 3.83 11.50 -9.46
C ALA A 357 3.03 12.03 -10.65
N VAL A 358 1.95 12.80 -10.41
CA VAL A 358 1.17 13.46 -11.47
C VAL A 358 2.04 14.45 -12.25
N SER A 359 2.81 15.30 -11.56
CA SER A 359 3.68 16.28 -12.22
C SER A 359 4.74 15.62 -13.09
N VAL A 360 5.41 14.58 -12.59
CA VAL A 360 6.43 13.85 -13.37
C VAL A 360 5.80 13.12 -14.55
N ASN A 361 4.68 12.42 -14.38
CA ASN A 361 4.00 11.74 -15.47
C ASN A 361 3.45 12.75 -16.51
N THR A 362 2.90 13.89 -16.07
CA THR A 362 2.43 14.94 -16.99
C THR A 362 3.59 15.52 -17.78
N LEU A 363 4.73 15.77 -17.13
CA LEU A 363 5.93 16.22 -17.83
C LEU A 363 6.39 15.22 -18.88
N LEU A 364 6.50 13.93 -18.53
CA LEU A 364 6.87 12.88 -19.46
C LEU A 364 5.87 12.75 -20.62
N ALA A 365 4.57 12.88 -20.35
CA ALA A 365 3.53 12.86 -21.37
C ALA A 365 3.64 14.03 -22.33
N VAL A 366 3.85 15.25 -21.81
CA VAL A 366 4.03 16.47 -22.62
C VAL A 366 5.27 16.38 -23.47
N LEU A 367 6.41 15.94 -22.90
CA LEU A 367 7.65 15.75 -23.66
C LEU A 367 7.46 14.69 -24.75
N SER A 368 6.80 13.58 -24.45
CA SER A 368 6.50 12.54 -25.42
C SER A 368 5.63 13.05 -26.57
N ALA A 369 4.57 13.78 -26.25
CA ALA A 369 3.68 14.38 -27.24
C ALA A 369 4.37 15.43 -28.10
N LEU A 370 5.19 16.29 -27.50
CA LEU A 370 5.95 17.31 -28.22
C LEU A 370 7.00 16.70 -29.16
N TYR A 371 7.92 15.92 -28.62
CA TYR A 371 9.08 15.43 -29.38
C TYR A 371 8.76 14.27 -30.34
N PHE A 372 7.78 13.45 -30.04
CA PHE A 372 7.38 12.34 -30.88
C PHE A 372 6.07 12.56 -31.63
N GLY A 373 5.20 13.46 -31.13
CA GLY A 373 3.94 13.79 -31.79
C GLY A 373 4.00 15.07 -32.65
N ILE A 374 4.25 16.25 -32.06
CA ILE A 374 4.05 17.54 -32.69
C ILE A 374 5.24 18.00 -33.53
N LEU A 375 6.46 18.02 -32.98
CA LEU A 375 7.66 18.51 -33.69
C LEU A 375 7.95 17.80 -35.00
N PRO A 376 7.71 16.49 -35.18
CA PRO A 376 7.88 15.83 -36.46
C PRO A 376 7.00 16.38 -37.60
N PHE A 377 5.84 16.96 -37.25
CA PHE A 377 4.91 17.51 -38.21
C PHE A 377 5.19 19.01 -38.55
N ALA A 378 5.92 19.67 -37.64
CA ALA A 378 6.26 21.07 -37.82
C ALA A 378 7.40 21.31 -38.84
N ASP A 379 8.19 20.27 -39.20
CA ASP A 379 9.30 20.36 -40.17
C ASP A 379 8.84 19.84 -41.56
N PRO A 380 8.60 20.72 -42.51
CA PRO A 380 7.98 20.36 -43.79
C PRO A 380 8.99 19.76 -44.82
N ARG A 381 9.82 18.81 -44.45
CA ARG A 381 10.71 18.13 -45.41
C ARG A 381 9.94 17.11 -46.25
N PRO A 382 9.91 17.26 -47.61
CA PRO A 382 8.96 16.58 -48.51
C PRO A 382 9.28 15.14 -48.89
N THR A 383 10.15 14.44 -48.17
CA THR A 383 10.59 13.08 -48.57
C THR A 383 10.28 12.02 -47.53
N VAL A 384 9.10 12.03 -46.99
CA VAL A 384 8.75 11.04 -45.94
C VAL A 384 7.89 9.92 -46.52
N SER A 385 8.43 8.72 -46.55
CA SER A 385 7.71 7.48 -46.92
C SER A 385 6.55 7.23 -45.92
N SER A 386 5.54 6.46 -46.36
CA SER A 386 4.40 6.05 -45.53
C SER A 386 4.81 5.44 -44.18
N ARG A 387 6.00 4.84 -44.06
CA ARG A 387 6.57 4.29 -42.83
C ARG A 387 6.90 5.32 -41.76
N TYR A 388 7.15 6.57 -42.12
CA TYR A 388 7.44 7.61 -41.14
C TYR A 388 6.23 7.90 -40.21
N TRP A 389 5.03 7.88 -40.77
CA TRP A 389 3.80 8.10 -40.01
C TRP A 389 3.54 7.00 -39.01
N GLU A 390 3.79 5.74 -39.35
CA GLU A 390 3.65 4.58 -38.45
C GLU A 390 4.59 4.70 -37.26
N VAL A 391 5.86 5.00 -37.47
CA VAL A 391 6.86 5.17 -36.41
C VAL A 391 6.51 6.38 -35.52
N THR A 392 6.10 7.49 -36.13
CA THR A 392 5.71 8.68 -35.36
C THR A 392 4.47 8.43 -34.53
N PHE A 393 3.48 7.72 -35.05
CA PHE A 393 2.28 7.34 -34.30
C PHE A 393 2.62 6.42 -33.12
N ILE A 394 3.47 5.40 -33.31
CA ILE A 394 3.94 4.52 -32.26
C ILE A 394 4.67 5.29 -31.17
N LEU A 395 5.54 6.23 -31.55
CA LEU A 395 6.26 7.07 -30.58
C LEU A 395 5.34 8.05 -29.86
N ALA A 396 4.33 8.63 -30.52
CA ALA A 396 3.32 9.44 -29.89
C ALA A 396 2.47 8.65 -28.90
N LEU A 397 2.23 7.35 -29.17
CA LEU A 397 1.54 6.43 -28.27
C LEU A 397 2.30 6.23 -26.96
N SER A 398 3.61 6.52 -26.91
CA SER A 398 4.41 6.50 -25.68
C SER A 398 3.89 7.45 -24.61
N ALA A 399 3.14 8.50 -24.98
CA ALA A 399 2.48 9.38 -24.05
C ALA A 399 1.29 8.72 -23.30
N LEU A 400 0.75 7.61 -23.83
CA LEU A 400 -0.46 6.97 -23.28
C LEU A 400 -0.23 6.44 -21.85
N VAL A 401 0.93 5.82 -21.60
CA VAL A 401 1.23 5.25 -20.28
C VAL A 401 1.28 6.35 -19.20
N PRO A 402 2.11 7.42 -19.35
CA PRO A 402 2.17 8.47 -18.35
C PRO A 402 0.86 9.28 -18.25
N VAL A 403 0.11 9.49 -19.33
CA VAL A 403 -1.22 10.12 -19.28
C VAL A 403 -2.18 9.29 -18.46
N THR A 404 -2.24 7.98 -18.73
CA THR A 404 -3.12 7.06 -18.00
C THR A 404 -2.77 7.05 -16.51
N MET A 405 -1.48 7.01 -16.15
CA MET A 405 -1.04 7.07 -14.76
C MET A 405 -1.43 8.40 -14.10
N ALA A 406 -1.24 9.53 -14.76
CA ALA A 406 -1.65 10.83 -14.24
C ALA A 406 -3.16 10.90 -13.99
N ILE A 407 -3.97 10.44 -14.95
CA ILE A 407 -5.43 10.41 -14.82
C ILE A 407 -5.85 9.51 -13.65
N LEU A 408 -5.33 8.29 -13.55
CA LEU A 408 -5.64 7.38 -12.45
C LEU A 408 -5.30 7.99 -11.09
N LEU A 409 -4.13 8.60 -10.95
CA LEU A 409 -3.70 9.26 -9.72
C LEU A 409 -4.63 10.44 -9.34
N VAL A 410 -5.08 11.25 -10.30
CA VAL A 410 -6.00 12.36 -10.06
C VAL A 410 -7.40 11.86 -9.68
N VAL A 411 -7.91 10.82 -10.37
CA VAL A 411 -9.23 10.23 -10.07
C VAL A 411 -9.27 9.64 -8.66
N TYR A 412 -8.22 8.91 -8.27
CA TYR A 412 -8.14 8.25 -6.98
C TYR A 412 -7.44 9.07 -5.88
N ARG A 413 -7.14 10.37 -6.10
CA ARG A 413 -6.40 11.24 -5.16
C ARG A 413 -7.01 11.34 -3.76
N ARG A 414 -8.31 11.11 -3.63
CA ARG A 414 -9.04 11.14 -2.36
C ARG A 414 -8.68 10.01 -1.39
N HIS A 415 -8.07 8.93 -1.89
CA HIS A 415 -7.60 7.83 -1.04
C HIS A 415 -6.28 8.17 -0.31
N PHE A 416 -5.67 9.32 -0.59
CA PHE A 416 -4.43 9.80 0.01
C PHE A 416 -4.73 10.95 0.96
N THR A 417 -4.94 10.62 2.23
CA THR A 417 -5.48 11.51 3.27
C THR A 417 -4.41 12.32 3.99
N VAL A 418 -3.14 11.88 3.99
CA VAL A 418 -2.05 12.54 4.70
C VAL A 418 -1.61 13.81 3.97
N LEU A 419 -2.02 14.96 4.51
CA LEU A 419 -1.71 16.29 3.95
C LEU A 419 -0.34 16.78 4.41
N ALA A 420 0.37 17.48 3.52
CA ALA A 420 1.54 18.28 3.88
C ALA A 420 1.10 19.71 4.20
N THR A 421 1.80 20.38 5.12
CA THR A 421 1.50 21.79 5.44
C THR A 421 1.76 22.67 4.21
N ALA A 422 0.90 23.66 3.97
CA ALA A 422 1.03 24.58 2.85
C ALA A 422 2.40 25.30 2.83
N ARG A 423 2.93 25.66 4.01
CA ARG A 423 4.26 26.28 4.17
C ARG A 423 5.38 25.36 3.68
N SER A 424 5.32 24.07 3.98
CA SER A 424 6.31 23.09 3.53
C SER A 424 6.26 22.88 2.02
N VAL A 425 5.05 22.77 1.44
CA VAL A 425 4.86 22.65 -0.02
C VAL A 425 5.38 23.88 -0.74
N ARG A 426 5.08 25.09 -0.22
CA ARG A 426 5.62 26.35 -0.77
C ARG A 426 7.13 26.40 -0.71
N ARG A 427 7.75 25.97 0.41
CA ARG A 427 9.21 25.89 0.54
C ARG A 427 9.81 24.93 -0.49
N TYR A 428 9.22 23.75 -0.68
CA TYR A 428 9.63 22.81 -1.72
C TYR A 428 9.60 23.45 -3.11
N GLY A 429 8.46 24.04 -3.49
CA GLY A 429 8.30 24.71 -4.78
C GLY A 429 9.33 25.84 -4.97
N LEU A 430 9.56 26.64 -3.92
CA LEU A 430 10.56 27.72 -3.94
C LEU A 430 11.99 27.16 -4.09
N THR A 431 12.35 26.09 -3.36
CA THR A 431 13.66 25.44 -3.50
C THR A 431 13.89 24.93 -4.91
N VAL A 432 12.91 24.23 -5.50
CA VAL A 432 13.01 23.72 -6.88
C VAL A 432 13.13 24.86 -7.88
N ALA A 433 12.31 25.91 -7.75
CA ALA A 433 12.33 27.06 -8.64
C ALA A 433 13.65 27.83 -8.55
N LEU A 434 14.13 28.13 -7.34
CA LEU A 434 15.41 28.85 -7.15
C LEU A 434 16.61 28.05 -7.66
N THR A 435 16.61 26.72 -7.42
CA THR A 435 17.64 25.84 -7.95
C THR A 435 17.61 25.82 -9.48
N GLY A 436 16.44 25.70 -10.10
CA GLY A 436 16.30 25.74 -11.56
C GLY A 436 16.83 27.06 -12.14
N LEU A 437 16.37 28.20 -11.60
CA LEU A 437 16.82 29.52 -12.05
C LEU A 437 18.32 29.73 -11.82
N GLY A 438 18.86 29.26 -10.67
CA GLY A 438 20.30 29.36 -10.38
C GLY A 438 21.16 28.54 -11.34
N LEU A 439 20.70 27.32 -11.70
CA LEU A 439 21.38 26.45 -12.67
C LEU A 439 21.31 27.02 -14.11
N ILE A 440 20.17 27.58 -14.50
CA ILE A 440 20.03 28.30 -15.77
C ILE A 440 21.00 29.47 -15.82
N GLY A 441 21.02 30.33 -14.77
CA GLY A 441 21.94 31.44 -14.68
C GLY A 441 23.41 31.01 -14.70
N LEU A 442 23.77 29.93 -14.03
CA LEU A 442 25.11 29.35 -14.05
C LEU A 442 25.51 28.89 -15.47
N TYR A 443 24.60 28.21 -16.18
CA TYR A 443 24.84 27.76 -17.54
C TYR A 443 25.08 28.96 -18.51
N VAL A 444 24.19 29.94 -18.45
CA VAL A 444 24.27 31.11 -19.30
C VAL A 444 25.54 31.92 -18.96
N LEU A 445 25.90 32.07 -17.68
CA LEU A 445 27.10 32.77 -17.24
C LEU A 445 28.36 32.11 -17.76
N VAL A 446 28.50 30.79 -17.53
CA VAL A 446 29.68 30.02 -17.99
C VAL A 446 29.77 29.98 -19.50
N GLY A 447 28.64 29.78 -20.20
CA GLY A 447 28.57 29.81 -21.65
C GLY A 447 28.95 31.17 -22.23
N TRP A 448 28.49 32.29 -21.63
CA TRP A 448 28.84 33.65 -22.05
C TRP A 448 30.31 33.99 -21.80
N LEU A 449 30.87 33.58 -20.66
CA LEU A 449 32.30 33.74 -20.35
C LEU A 449 33.21 32.97 -21.33
N GLN A 450 32.75 31.89 -21.90
CA GLN A 450 33.48 31.01 -22.80
C GLN A 450 32.91 30.99 -24.23
N LYS A 451 32.16 32.02 -24.63
CA LYS A 451 31.43 32.08 -25.90
C LYS A 451 32.27 31.77 -27.15
N ASP A 452 33.54 32.21 -27.16
CA ASP A 452 34.46 32.06 -28.31
C ASP A 452 35.34 30.80 -28.27
N THR A 453 35.51 30.18 -27.08
CA THR A 453 36.46 29.06 -26.90
C THR A 453 35.83 27.82 -26.26
N GLY A 454 34.69 27.92 -25.64
CA GLY A 454 34.06 26.89 -24.84
C GLY A 454 33.23 25.92 -25.65
N PHE A 455 32.88 26.22 -26.89
CA PHE A 455 32.02 25.40 -27.74
C PHE A 455 32.62 25.24 -29.12
N THR A 456 32.16 24.22 -29.88
CA THR A 456 32.59 23.93 -31.23
C THR A 456 32.32 25.08 -32.22
N ARG A 457 31.38 25.94 -31.92
CA ARG A 457 31.05 27.17 -32.68
C ARG A 457 30.84 28.33 -31.69
N PRO A 458 31.11 29.58 -32.07
CA PRO A 458 30.76 30.73 -31.26
C PRO A 458 29.27 30.70 -30.93
N ILE A 459 28.93 30.93 -29.65
CA ILE A 459 27.56 30.84 -29.15
C ILE A 459 27.10 32.20 -28.64
N ASP A 460 25.89 32.60 -29.01
CA ASP A 460 25.29 33.85 -28.52
C ASP A 460 24.37 33.60 -27.31
N ILE A 461 23.98 34.65 -26.60
CA ILE A 461 23.10 34.57 -25.42
C ILE A 461 21.76 33.93 -25.78
N THR A 462 21.23 34.24 -26.96
CA THR A 462 19.96 33.67 -27.45
C THR A 462 20.07 32.16 -27.62
N ASP A 463 21.18 31.68 -28.17
CA ASP A 463 21.47 30.27 -28.35
C ASP A 463 21.65 29.56 -27.02
N LEU A 464 22.35 30.19 -26.06
CA LEU A 464 22.49 29.66 -24.70
C LEU A 464 21.15 29.50 -23.97
N LEU A 465 20.22 30.48 -24.14
CA LEU A 465 18.88 30.43 -23.54
C LEU A 465 18.00 29.33 -24.18
N ASN A 466 18.12 29.13 -25.46
CA ASN A 466 17.41 28.03 -26.15
C ASN A 466 17.98 26.67 -25.76
N ASP A 467 19.32 26.51 -25.74
CA ASP A 467 19.99 25.26 -25.44
C ASP A 467 19.84 24.83 -23.97
N VAL A 468 19.81 25.80 -23.02
CA VAL A 468 19.77 25.48 -21.59
C VAL A 468 18.52 24.69 -21.19
N LEU A 469 17.36 24.94 -21.79
CA LEU A 469 16.12 24.22 -21.46
C LEU A 469 16.22 22.73 -21.79
N GLU A 470 16.93 22.41 -22.88
CA GLU A 470 17.15 21.03 -23.28
C GLU A 470 18.00 20.23 -22.27
N ARG A 471 18.86 20.93 -21.49
CA ARG A 471 19.71 20.29 -20.47
C ARG A 471 18.91 19.70 -19.29
N PHE A 472 17.67 20.12 -19.09
CA PHE A 472 16.77 19.59 -18.04
C PHE A 472 15.90 18.43 -18.54
N ILE A 473 15.86 18.20 -19.85
CA ILE A 473 15.04 17.19 -20.51
C ILE A 473 15.85 15.88 -20.61
N PRO A 474 15.27 14.72 -20.27
CA PRO A 474 15.92 13.44 -20.50
C PRO A 474 16.36 13.29 -21.96
N VAL A 475 17.59 12.89 -22.19
CA VAL A 475 18.21 12.82 -23.53
C VAL A 475 17.38 12.00 -24.53
N SER A 476 16.55 11.09 -24.02
CA SER A 476 15.60 10.30 -24.80
C SER A 476 14.69 11.10 -25.72
N PHE A 477 14.34 12.29 -25.33
CA PHE A 477 13.44 13.15 -26.08
C PHE A 477 14.16 14.02 -27.12
N LEU A 478 15.48 14.21 -26.99
CA LEU A 478 16.27 15.18 -27.79
C LEU A 478 16.88 14.59 -29.10
N ARG A 479 16.39 13.46 -29.59
CA ARG A 479 17.00 12.70 -30.70
C ARG A 479 16.99 13.36 -32.09
N ARG A 480 16.26 14.41 -32.33
CA ARG A 480 16.00 14.92 -33.69
C ARG A 480 16.72 16.20 -34.06
N GLU A 481 17.26 16.92 -33.09
CA GLU A 481 17.97 18.16 -33.41
C GLU A 481 19.46 17.91 -33.57
N PRO A 482 20.07 18.41 -34.66
CA PRO A 482 21.52 18.36 -34.81
C PRO A 482 22.15 19.16 -33.66
N LEU A 483 23.14 18.58 -33.01
CA LEU A 483 23.96 19.24 -32.01
C LEU A 483 24.62 20.48 -32.58
N GLN A 484 24.11 21.65 -32.24
CA GLN A 484 24.64 22.90 -32.74
C GLN A 484 25.90 23.34 -32.00
N TYR A 485 25.96 23.04 -30.70
CA TYR A 485 27.02 23.51 -29.80
C TYR A 485 27.49 22.39 -28.85
N LEU A 486 28.69 21.84 -29.10
CA LEU A 486 29.33 20.87 -28.20
C LEU A 486 30.39 21.58 -27.37
N PRO A 487 30.44 21.29 -26.02
CA PRO A 487 31.45 21.89 -25.17
C PRO A 487 32.87 21.34 -25.50
N THR A 488 33.85 22.25 -25.57
CA THR A 488 35.26 21.92 -25.86
C THR A 488 36.15 22.04 -24.65
N THR A 489 35.77 22.86 -23.63
CA THR A 489 36.54 23.06 -22.42
C THR A 489 36.02 22.19 -21.26
N PRO A 490 36.89 21.76 -20.32
CA PRO A 490 36.44 20.94 -19.19
C PRO A 490 35.33 21.58 -18.34
N LEU A 491 35.37 22.90 -18.14
CA LEU A 491 34.37 23.63 -17.37
C LEU A 491 33.01 23.65 -18.10
N ALA A 492 33.03 24.00 -19.42
CA ALA A 492 31.81 23.95 -20.21
C ALA A 492 31.22 22.53 -20.23
N THR A 493 32.05 21.50 -20.38
CA THR A 493 31.63 20.09 -20.40
C THR A 493 30.97 19.67 -19.09
N VAL A 494 31.56 20.03 -17.93
CA VAL A 494 30.98 19.72 -16.63
C VAL A 494 29.62 20.39 -16.44
N VAL A 495 29.49 21.65 -16.76
CA VAL A 495 28.23 22.39 -16.62
C VAL A 495 27.19 21.85 -17.60
N TYR A 496 27.57 21.67 -18.86
CA TYR A 496 26.69 21.18 -19.93
C TYR A 496 26.05 19.82 -19.60
N HIS A 497 26.83 18.86 -19.09
CA HIS A 497 26.34 17.50 -18.82
C HIS A 497 25.66 17.33 -17.47
N ASN A 498 25.88 18.21 -16.48
CA ASN A 498 25.46 17.93 -15.11
C ASN A 498 24.39 18.86 -14.55
N ILE A 499 24.05 20.01 -15.16
CA ILE A 499 23.05 20.91 -14.58
C ILE A 499 21.68 20.25 -14.43
N GLY A 500 21.24 19.50 -15.45
CA GLY A 500 19.98 18.77 -15.38
C GLY A 500 19.97 17.66 -14.35
N THR A 501 21.09 16.96 -14.23
CA THR A 501 21.31 15.93 -13.20
C THR A 501 21.20 16.51 -11.80
N VAL A 502 21.86 17.64 -11.53
CA VAL A 502 21.80 18.35 -10.25
C VAL A 502 20.37 18.81 -9.95
N PHE A 503 19.68 19.38 -10.95
CA PHE A 503 18.29 19.80 -10.80
C PHE A 503 17.38 18.64 -10.36
N TRP A 504 17.38 17.52 -11.10
CA TRP A 504 16.55 16.38 -10.76
C TRP A 504 16.92 15.75 -9.42
N LEU A 505 18.21 15.73 -9.08
CA LEU A 505 18.66 15.27 -7.78
C LEU A 505 18.10 16.14 -6.64
N VAL A 506 18.08 17.46 -6.80
CA VAL A 506 17.47 18.38 -5.82
C VAL A 506 15.97 18.18 -5.73
N VAL A 507 15.27 18.02 -6.87
CA VAL A 507 13.83 17.69 -6.89
C VAL A 507 13.54 16.47 -6.03
N ILE A 508 14.34 15.39 -6.21
CA ILE A 508 14.16 14.13 -5.46
C ILE A 508 14.51 14.31 -3.99
N LEU A 509 15.69 14.84 -3.68
CA LEU A 509 16.16 14.97 -2.30
C LEU A 509 15.27 15.90 -1.48
N ALA A 510 14.77 16.98 -2.08
CA ALA A 510 13.81 17.88 -1.44
C ALA A 510 12.43 17.21 -1.24
N ALA A 511 12.06 16.24 -2.08
CA ALA A 511 10.80 15.50 -1.94
C ALA A 511 10.86 14.40 -0.86
N VAL A 512 12.03 13.79 -0.61
CA VAL A 512 12.20 12.69 0.37
C VAL A 512 11.62 13.01 1.75
N PRO A 513 11.81 14.20 2.37
CA PRO A 513 11.22 14.51 3.67
C PRO A 513 9.68 14.43 3.68
N PHE A 514 9.02 14.70 2.56
CA PHE A 514 7.57 14.58 2.43
C PHE A 514 7.12 13.12 2.34
N MET A 515 7.96 12.25 1.77
CA MET A 515 7.68 10.81 1.65
C MET A 515 7.96 10.07 2.94
N VAL A 516 9.12 10.35 3.55
CA VAL A 516 9.57 9.73 4.81
C VAL A 516 8.95 10.41 6.02
N GLY A 517 8.45 11.64 5.87
CA GLY A 517 7.76 12.38 6.92
C GLY A 517 8.68 13.08 7.92
N ARG A 518 9.95 13.29 7.61
CA ARG A 518 10.90 13.90 8.56
C ARG A 518 10.53 15.32 9.03
N GLY A 519 9.89 16.14 8.23
CA GLY A 519 9.47 17.52 8.62
C GLY A 519 8.14 17.58 9.35
N ALA A 520 7.11 16.94 8.81
CA ALA A 520 5.82 16.70 9.46
C ALA A 520 5.92 15.63 10.56
N TRP A 521 6.85 14.68 10.41
CA TRP A 521 7.08 13.58 11.33
C TRP A 521 7.83 14.04 12.61
N ARG A 522 8.77 15.00 12.54
CA ARG A 522 9.39 15.57 13.75
C ARG A 522 8.41 16.36 14.60
N ARG A 523 7.49 17.11 14.00
CA ARG A 523 6.40 17.77 14.73
C ARG A 523 5.36 16.76 15.21
N SER A 524 4.95 15.82 14.35
CA SER A 524 3.97 14.78 14.64
C SER A 524 4.48 13.72 15.61
N ILE A 525 5.77 13.32 15.58
CA ILE A 525 6.32 12.38 16.59
C ILE A 525 6.54 13.08 17.92
N GLY A 526 7.00 14.31 17.96
CA GLY A 526 7.12 15.07 19.19
C GLY A 526 5.74 15.30 19.83
N ASP A 527 4.76 15.73 19.00
CA ASP A 527 3.40 15.96 19.46
C ASP A 527 2.67 14.65 19.79
N ALA A 528 2.82 13.62 18.96
CA ALA A 528 2.26 12.30 19.20
C ALA A 528 2.85 11.61 20.43
N GLY A 529 4.16 11.70 20.62
CA GLY A 529 4.83 11.20 21.83
C GLY A 529 4.34 11.93 23.09
N ARG A 530 4.22 13.26 23.02
CA ARG A 530 3.68 14.09 24.12
C ARG A 530 2.22 13.75 24.42
N VAL A 531 1.38 13.59 23.40
CA VAL A 531 -0.02 13.14 23.53
C VAL A 531 -0.09 11.79 24.23
N ARG A 532 0.73 10.83 23.78
CA ARG A 532 0.77 9.50 24.40
C ARG A 532 1.16 9.57 25.89
N THR A 533 2.19 10.35 26.24
CA THR A 533 2.59 10.56 27.62
C THR A 533 1.46 11.20 28.47
N LEU A 534 0.72 12.16 27.88
CA LEU A 534 -0.41 12.79 28.58
C LEU A 534 -1.57 11.79 28.78
N LEU A 535 -1.87 10.98 27.77
CA LEU A 535 -2.89 9.92 27.89
C LEU A 535 -2.50 8.87 28.93
N GLU A 536 -1.23 8.48 28.98
CA GLU A 536 -0.72 7.52 29.98
C GLU A 536 -0.81 8.05 31.41
N ARG A 537 -0.67 9.37 31.61
CA ARG A 537 -0.91 10.01 32.92
C ARG A 537 -2.36 9.95 33.35
N GLY A 538 -3.29 9.96 32.38
CA GLY A 538 -4.72 9.85 32.64
C GLY A 538 -5.50 11.11 32.22
N GLY A 539 -6.71 11.27 32.80
CA GLY A 539 -7.59 12.43 32.56
C GLY A 539 -8.33 12.41 31.24
N GLY A 540 -8.26 11.34 30.47
CA GLY A 540 -9.06 11.13 29.26
C GLY A 540 -10.29 10.26 29.52
N ASP A 541 -11.19 10.22 28.52
CA ASP A 541 -12.35 9.34 28.44
C ASP A 541 -12.05 8.03 27.71
N ALA A 542 -13.02 7.15 27.57
CA ALA A 542 -12.88 5.84 26.92
C ALA A 542 -12.44 5.94 25.44
N ILE A 543 -12.70 7.06 24.75
CA ILE A 543 -12.31 7.27 23.35
C ILE A 543 -11.04 8.13 23.19
N SER A 544 -10.46 8.61 24.27
CA SER A 544 -9.32 9.54 24.23
C SER A 544 -8.08 8.94 23.55
N PHE A 545 -7.91 7.60 23.55
CA PHE A 545 -6.83 6.97 22.80
C PHE A 545 -6.90 7.23 21.29
N MET A 546 -8.10 7.45 20.74
CA MET A 546 -8.29 7.83 19.33
C MET A 546 -7.64 9.17 18.97
N ALA A 547 -7.26 9.98 19.99
CA ALA A 547 -6.43 11.18 19.77
C ALA A 547 -5.09 10.86 19.11
N THR A 548 -4.53 9.67 19.31
CA THR A 548 -3.27 9.24 18.70
C THR A 548 -3.38 8.95 17.20
N TRP A 549 -4.59 8.87 16.66
CA TRP A 549 -4.85 8.46 15.29
C TRP A 549 -4.44 9.52 14.25
N PRO A 550 -4.05 9.08 13.04
CA PRO A 550 -3.66 10.00 11.97
C PRO A 550 -4.78 10.97 11.58
N GLY A 551 -4.40 12.21 11.32
CA GLY A 551 -5.32 13.27 10.87
C GLY A 551 -5.82 14.16 11.98
N ASN A 552 -5.54 13.87 13.25
CA ASN A 552 -5.78 14.77 14.38
C ASN A 552 -4.68 15.84 14.46
N SER A 553 -5.08 17.03 14.88
CA SER A 553 -4.23 18.14 15.31
C SER A 553 -4.33 18.26 16.82
N TYR A 554 -3.32 18.84 17.45
CA TYR A 554 -3.27 18.97 18.90
C TYR A 554 -3.10 20.42 19.31
N TRP A 555 -3.85 20.81 20.30
CA TRP A 555 -3.65 22.05 21.04
C TRP A 555 -3.24 21.70 22.47
N PHE A 556 -2.10 22.21 22.89
CA PHE A 556 -1.56 21.99 24.22
C PHE A 556 -1.80 23.25 25.05
N ASP A 557 -2.45 23.06 26.18
CA ASP A 557 -2.68 24.14 27.12
C ASP A 557 -1.40 24.47 27.92
N SER A 558 -0.92 25.71 27.82
CA SER A 558 0.29 26.13 28.51
C SER A 558 0.08 26.32 30.02
N ALA A 559 -1.17 26.52 30.48
CA ALA A 559 -1.49 26.77 31.86
C ALA A 559 -1.55 25.47 32.69
N THR A 560 -2.11 24.40 32.11
CA THR A 560 -2.35 23.13 32.84
C THR A 560 -1.45 22.00 32.33
N GLY A 561 -0.84 22.18 31.14
CA GLY A 561 -0.08 21.13 30.48
C GLY A 561 -0.94 20.06 29.81
N GLY A 562 -2.29 20.16 29.90
CA GLY A 562 -3.22 19.27 29.21
C GLY A 562 -3.27 19.50 27.71
N ALA A 563 -4.06 18.70 27.00
CA ALA A 563 -4.22 18.80 25.55
C ALA A 563 -5.65 18.53 25.09
N VAL A 564 -5.97 19.07 23.90
CA VAL A 564 -7.19 18.77 23.16
C VAL A 564 -6.79 18.26 21.78
N ALA A 565 -7.26 17.06 21.41
CA ALA A 565 -7.14 16.55 20.06
C ALA A 565 -8.34 17.01 19.23
N TYR A 566 -8.09 17.53 18.04
CA TYR A 566 -9.15 18.05 17.18
C TYR A 566 -8.84 17.87 15.70
N ARG A 567 -9.89 17.92 14.90
CA ARG A 567 -9.79 17.87 13.43
C ARG A 567 -10.54 19.04 12.81
N VAL A 568 -9.89 19.79 11.95
CA VAL A 568 -10.55 20.90 11.25
C VAL A 568 -11.13 20.41 9.92
N VAL A 569 -12.45 20.53 9.80
CA VAL A 569 -13.18 20.19 8.56
C VAL A 569 -13.96 21.42 8.12
N GLY A 570 -13.53 22.04 7.03
CA GLY A 570 -14.04 23.34 6.60
C GLY A 570 -13.69 24.43 7.63
N ARG A 571 -14.69 24.97 8.31
CA ARG A 571 -14.53 25.96 9.38
C ARG A 571 -14.84 25.39 10.77
N VAL A 572 -15.05 24.10 10.90
CA VAL A 572 -15.43 23.44 12.17
C VAL A 572 -14.23 22.70 12.72
N ALA A 573 -13.85 23.00 13.97
CA ALA A 573 -12.87 22.26 14.76
C ALA A 573 -13.59 21.25 15.63
N LEU A 574 -13.62 19.98 15.17
CA LEU A 574 -14.26 18.87 15.89
C LEU A 574 -13.25 18.23 16.83
N THR A 575 -13.54 18.15 18.14
CA THR A 575 -12.66 17.43 19.07
C THR A 575 -12.86 15.91 18.93
N THR A 576 -11.84 15.17 19.35
CA THR A 576 -11.88 13.70 19.50
C THR A 576 -11.93 13.40 21.01
N GLY A 577 -13.15 13.37 21.55
CA GLY A 577 -13.37 13.20 23.00
C GLY A 577 -13.09 14.47 23.82
N ALA A 578 -12.96 14.27 25.12
CA ALA A 578 -12.67 15.31 26.12
C ALA A 578 -11.19 15.74 26.12
N PRO A 579 -10.83 16.85 26.76
CA PRO A 579 -9.43 17.17 27.08
C PRO A 579 -8.80 16.07 27.95
N PHE A 580 -7.49 15.92 27.86
CA PHE A 580 -6.75 14.86 28.57
C PHE A 580 -5.42 15.35 29.13
N GLY A 581 -4.87 14.62 30.10
CA GLY A 581 -3.54 14.85 30.67
C GLY A 581 -3.54 15.82 31.85
N THR A 582 -4.67 16.08 32.51
CA THR A 582 -4.84 16.97 33.69
C THR A 582 -5.81 16.39 34.69
N ASP A 583 -5.80 16.92 35.93
CA ASP A 583 -6.80 16.59 36.92
C ASP A 583 -8.19 17.16 36.57
N GLU A 584 -9.27 16.50 36.99
CA GLU A 584 -10.65 16.85 36.65
C GLU A 584 -11.00 18.33 36.93
N ALA A 585 -10.49 18.88 38.02
CA ALA A 585 -10.75 20.28 38.40
C ALA A 585 -10.19 21.33 37.43
N VAL A 586 -9.34 20.93 36.52
CA VAL A 586 -8.66 21.83 35.59
C VAL A 586 -9.22 21.72 34.16
N HIS A 587 -10.03 20.71 33.86
CA HIS A 587 -10.64 20.48 32.55
C HIS A 587 -11.50 21.68 32.07
N ASP A 588 -12.24 22.32 32.97
CA ASP A 588 -13.11 23.46 32.68
C ASP A 588 -12.34 24.62 32.06
N GLY A 589 -11.21 24.97 32.66
CA GLY A 589 -10.37 26.06 32.12
C GLY A 589 -9.75 25.72 30.76
N ILE A 590 -9.49 24.45 30.46
CA ILE A 590 -8.96 24.00 29.16
C ILE A 590 -10.01 24.20 28.05
N ILE A 591 -11.28 23.86 28.35
CA ILE A 591 -12.39 23.98 27.40
C ILE A 591 -12.53 25.43 26.94
N GLU A 592 -12.56 26.37 27.86
CA GLU A 592 -12.67 27.79 27.56
C GLU A 592 -11.48 28.34 26.79
N ARG A 593 -10.26 27.92 27.14
CA ARG A 593 -9.06 28.39 26.47
C ARG A 593 -8.94 27.81 25.04
N PHE A 594 -9.35 26.56 24.85
CA PHE A 594 -9.43 25.96 23.52
C PHE A 594 -10.50 26.63 22.65
N ALA A 595 -11.65 26.96 23.21
CA ALA A 595 -12.70 27.71 22.52
C ALA A 595 -12.17 29.06 22.01
N ARG A 596 -11.46 29.83 22.86
CA ARG A 596 -10.81 31.09 22.46
C ARG A 596 -9.80 30.90 21.36
N PHE A 597 -8.95 29.86 21.45
CA PHE A 597 -8.00 29.52 20.39
C PHE A 597 -8.70 29.23 19.05
N CYS A 598 -9.85 28.56 19.07
CA CYS A 598 -10.64 28.31 17.85
C CYS A 598 -11.22 29.62 17.29
N ASP A 599 -11.74 30.49 18.15
CA ASP A 599 -12.28 31.80 17.74
C ASP A 599 -11.18 32.67 17.10
N ASP A 600 -9.99 32.72 17.70
CA ASP A 600 -8.83 33.44 17.17
C ASP A 600 -8.37 32.85 15.82
N SER A 601 -8.61 31.59 15.58
CA SER A 601 -8.32 30.88 14.33
C SER A 601 -9.46 30.98 13.29
N GLY A 602 -10.58 31.56 13.65
CA GLY A 602 -11.79 31.67 12.81
C GLY A 602 -12.50 30.35 12.59
N TRP A 603 -12.37 29.41 13.54
CA TRP A 603 -13.02 28.12 13.53
C TRP A 603 -14.18 28.08 14.53
N ILE A 604 -15.16 27.25 14.23
CA ILE A 604 -16.27 26.93 15.11
C ILE A 604 -15.85 25.75 15.98
N PRO A 605 -15.63 25.92 17.30
CA PRO A 605 -15.29 24.82 18.18
C PRO A 605 -16.50 23.91 18.41
N VAL A 606 -16.29 22.61 18.32
CA VAL A 606 -17.31 21.60 18.61
C VAL A 606 -16.67 20.48 19.43
N PHE A 607 -17.11 20.34 20.67
CA PHE A 607 -16.75 19.19 21.48
C PHE A 607 -17.70 18.05 21.15
N TYR A 608 -17.16 16.97 20.59
CA TYR A 608 -17.94 15.88 20.05
C TYR A 608 -17.70 14.59 20.83
N SER A 609 -18.78 13.91 21.21
CA SER A 609 -18.73 12.63 21.93
C SER A 609 -18.00 12.75 23.27
N VAL A 610 -18.34 13.76 24.06
CA VAL A 610 -17.82 13.95 25.42
C VAL A 610 -18.84 13.51 26.43
N ASP A 611 -18.40 13.11 27.64
CA ASP A 611 -19.26 12.65 28.69
C ASP A 611 -20.22 13.78 29.14
N SER A 612 -21.44 13.42 29.54
CA SER A 612 -22.47 14.33 30.00
C SER A 612 -22.11 15.12 31.28
N GLN A 613 -21.09 14.67 32.04
CA GLN A 613 -20.55 15.42 33.17
C GLN A 613 -20.08 16.84 32.82
N TYR A 614 -19.63 17.05 31.56
CA TYR A 614 -19.20 18.36 31.07
C TYR A 614 -20.36 19.29 30.67
N GLN A 615 -21.62 18.83 30.71
CA GLN A 615 -22.76 19.61 30.25
C GLN A 615 -22.89 20.94 31.00
N THR A 616 -22.73 20.96 32.33
CA THR A 616 -22.80 22.15 33.14
C THR A 616 -21.74 23.19 32.79
N VAL A 617 -20.56 22.78 32.41
CA VAL A 617 -19.47 23.65 31.95
C VAL A 617 -19.87 24.36 30.66
N PHE A 618 -20.35 23.63 29.65
CA PHE A 618 -20.79 24.18 28.38
C PHE A 618 -22.00 25.10 28.53
N GLU A 619 -22.97 24.74 29.38
CA GLU A 619 -24.12 25.59 29.68
C GLU A 619 -23.69 26.88 30.39
N GLY A 620 -22.70 26.82 31.29
CA GLY A 620 -22.08 27.99 31.92
C GLY A 620 -21.39 28.92 30.92
N MET A 621 -20.89 28.42 29.82
CA MET A 621 -20.35 29.20 28.71
C MET A 621 -21.45 29.73 27.76
N GLY A 622 -22.71 29.42 27.98
CA GLY A 622 -23.83 29.75 27.10
C GLY A 622 -23.90 28.89 25.82
N TRP A 623 -23.24 27.77 25.83
CA TRP A 623 -23.27 26.84 24.70
C TRP A 623 -24.50 25.92 24.75
N SER A 624 -24.90 25.44 23.59
CA SER A 624 -25.93 24.40 23.45
C SER A 624 -25.30 23.02 23.46
N THR A 625 -25.98 22.09 24.15
CA THR A 625 -25.59 20.69 24.22
C THR A 625 -26.68 19.79 23.62
N MET A 626 -26.31 18.63 23.10
CA MET A 626 -27.23 17.59 22.65
C MET A 626 -26.60 16.21 22.77
N THR A 627 -27.40 15.21 23.13
CA THR A 627 -26.96 13.82 23.15
C THR A 627 -26.76 13.28 21.74
N VAL A 628 -25.57 12.74 21.45
CA VAL A 628 -25.20 12.22 20.11
C VAL A 628 -25.00 10.72 20.08
N ALA A 629 -24.78 10.08 21.22
CA ALA A 629 -24.57 8.65 21.33
C ALA A 629 -24.79 8.16 22.78
N GLU A 630 -24.88 6.85 22.95
CA GLU A 630 -24.83 6.18 24.24
C GLU A 630 -23.60 5.26 24.27
N GLU A 631 -22.69 5.47 25.17
CA GLU A 631 -21.58 4.59 25.46
C GLU A 631 -22.06 3.39 26.27
N THR A 632 -21.61 2.21 25.90
CA THR A 632 -22.00 0.94 26.51
C THR A 632 -20.83 0.39 27.33
N VAL A 633 -20.91 0.42 28.67
CA VAL A 633 -19.82 0.07 29.58
C VAL A 633 -20.16 -1.20 30.37
N ILE A 634 -19.22 -2.11 30.47
CA ILE A 634 -19.28 -3.32 31.31
C ILE A 634 -18.27 -3.17 32.43
N ARG A 635 -18.61 -3.62 33.63
CA ARG A 635 -17.70 -3.74 34.76
C ARG A 635 -17.12 -5.17 34.79
N PRO A 636 -15.88 -5.40 34.36
CA PRO A 636 -15.34 -6.75 34.26
C PRO A 636 -15.34 -7.51 35.60
N GLN A 637 -15.15 -6.81 36.71
CA GLN A 637 -15.16 -7.43 38.05
C GLN A 637 -16.52 -8.05 38.41
N GLN A 638 -17.62 -7.53 37.84
CA GLN A 638 -18.98 -8.03 37.98
C GLN A 638 -19.37 -9.03 36.86
N TRP A 639 -18.46 -9.27 35.91
CA TRP A 639 -18.71 -10.14 34.77
C TRP A 639 -19.01 -11.56 35.22
N ALA A 640 -20.18 -12.06 34.81
CA ALA A 640 -20.60 -13.44 34.98
C ALA A 640 -21.61 -13.77 33.90
N THR A 641 -21.57 -15.01 33.38
CA THR A 641 -22.48 -15.48 32.34
C THR A 641 -23.59 -16.38 32.88
N THR A 642 -23.91 -16.28 34.20
CA THR A 642 -24.94 -17.07 34.85
C THR A 642 -26.33 -16.41 34.76
N GLY A 643 -27.37 -17.22 34.77
CA GLY A 643 -28.77 -16.76 34.72
C GLY A 643 -29.35 -16.67 33.30
N LYS A 644 -30.68 -16.44 33.22
CA LYS A 644 -31.45 -16.47 31.96
C LYS A 644 -31.03 -15.34 30.99
N LYS A 645 -30.68 -14.18 31.52
CA LYS A 645 -30.29 -13.00 30.74
C LYS A 645 -29.03 -13.24 29.86
N TRP A 646 -28.18 -14.19 30.24
CA TRP A 646 -26.91 -14.52 29.60
C TRP A 646 -26.99 -15.72 28.64
N GLN A 647 -28.20 -16.24 28.40
CA GLN A 647 -28.39 -17.46 27.61
C GLN A 647 -27.77 -17.35 26.21
N ASP A 648 -27.94 -16.23 25.53
CA ASP A 648 -27.42 -16.01 24.16
C ASP A 648 -25.88 -16.01 24.14
N VAL A 649 -25.27 -15.32 25.12
CA VAL A 649 -23.81 -15.27 25.26
C VAL A 649 -23.24 -16.64 25.56
N ARG A 650 -23.81 -17.39 26.56
CA ARG A 650 -23.39 -18.77 26.86
C ARG A 650 -23.55 -19.71 25.68
N SER A 651 -24.64 -19.59 24.92
CA SER A 651 -24.87 -20.43 23.74
C SER A 651 -23.80 -20.19 22.68
N SER A 652 -23.37 -18.94 22.53
CA SER A 652 -22.31 -18.53 21.60
C SER A 652 -20.94 -19.06 22.05
N ILE A 653 -20.60 -18.96 23.35
CA ILE A 653 -19.37 -19.52 23.93
C ILE A 653 -19.34 -21.04 23.69
N ASN A 654 -20.40 -21.76 24.10
CA ASN A 654 -20.49 -23.20 23.96
C ASN A 654 -20.44 -23.67 22.50
N ARG A 655 -20.95 -22.85 21.56
CA ARG A 655 -20.89 -23.15 20.13
C ARG A 655 -19.47 -23.01 19.59
N ALA A 656 -18.75 -21.94 19.96
CA ALA A 656 -17.37 -21.71 19.59
C ALA A 656 -16.46 -22.82 20.11
N GLN A 657 -16.61 -23.19 21.38
CA GLN A 657 -15.86 -24.30 21.99
C GLN A 657 -16.10 -25.64 21.29
N ARG A 658 -17.37 -25.97 20.97
CA ARG A 658 -17.70 -27.21 20.23
C ARG A 658 -17.18 -27.21 18.80
N ALA A 659 -16.98 -26.04 18.21
CA ALA A 659 -16.39 -25.87 16.88
C ALA A 659 -14.85 -25.83 16.92
N GLY A 660 -14.20 -26.11 18.06
CA GLY A 660 -12.74 -26.08 18.22
C GLY A 660 -12.14 -24.68 18.11
N ILE A 661 -12.94 -23.61 18.29
CA ILE A 661 -12.44 -22.24 18.21
C ILE A 661 -11.84 -21.85 19.56
N ARG A 662 -10.59 -21.40 19.53
CA ARG A 662 -9.88 -20.81 20.68
C ARG A 662 -9.79 -19.29 20.54
N SER A 663 -9.70 -18.62 21.68
CA SER A 663 -9.42 -17.19 21.76
C SER A 663 -7.93 -16.92 21.95
N GLU A 664 -7.42 -15.81 21.38
CA GLU A 664 -6.04 -15.38 21.58
C GLU A 664 -5.99 -13.87 21.80
N TRP A 665 -5.45 -13.45 22.96
CA TRP A 665 -5.21 -12.06 23.34
C TRP A 665 -3.79 -11.69 22.95
N THR A 666 -3.64 -10.79 21.97
CA THR A 666 -2.34 -10.49 21.36
C THR A 666 -2.25 -9.02 20.92
N SER A 667 -1.16 -8.64 20.25
CA SER A 667 -1.02 -7.35 19.55
C SER A 667 -0.68 -7.60 18.08
N PHE A 668 -0.96 -6.64 17.21
CA PHE A 668 -0.68 -6.79 15.78
C PHE A 668 0.81 -7.08 15.49
N GLY A 669 1.72 -6.45 16.26
CA GLY A 669 3.16 -6.63 16.11
C GLY A 669 3.66 -8.03 16.52
N ALA A 670 2.91 -8.76 17.36
CA ALA A 670 3.23 -10.11 17.78
C ALA A 670 2.71 -11.20 16.81
N LEU A 671 1.86 -10.81 15.85
CA LEU A 671 1.26 -11.76 14.92
C LEU A 671 2.27 -12.28 13.89
N PRO A 672 2.23 -13.59 13.57
CA PRO A 672 2.93 -14.09 12.40
C PRO A 672 2.36 -13.45 11.12
N LEU A 673 3.18 -13.36 10.09
CA LEU A 673 2.78 -12.72 8.82
C LEU A 673 1.50 -13.35 8.23
N SER A 674 1.33 -14.65 8.36
CA SER A 674 0.13 -15.38 7.91
C SER A 674 -1.15 -14.88 8.59
N ALA A 675 -1.10 -14.60 9.89
CA ALA A 675 -2.23 -14.08 10.64
C ALA A 675 -2.51 -12.60 10.26
N ALA A 676 -1.48 -11.77 10.13
CA ALA A 676 -1.63 -10.38 9.67
C ALA A 676 -2.28 -10.29 8.28
N VAL A 677 -1.94 -11.22 7.38
CA VAL A 677 -2.57 -11.33 6.05
C VAL A 677 -4.04 -11.73 6.17
N GLN A 678 -4.37 -12.68 7.04
CA GLN A 678 -5.76 -13.09 7.26
C GLN A 678 -6.62 -11.93 7.80
N LEU A 679 -6.08 -11.11 8.72
CA LEU A 679 -6.78 -9.92 9.21
C LEU A 679 -7.05 -8.92 8.08
N SER A 680 -6.07 -8.70 7.21
CA SER A 680 -6.24 -7.83 6.04
C SER A 680 -7.33 -8.36 5.10
N ASP A 681 -7.36 -9.69 4.86
CA ASP A 681 -8.39 -10.33 4.02
C ASP A 681 -9.80 -10.21 4.62
N ILE A 682 -9.95 -10.44 5.92
CA ILE A 682 -11.22 -10.27 6.63
C ILE A 682 -11.70 -8.81 6.52
N SER A 683 -10.78 -7.87 6.69
CA SER A 683 -11.08 -6.45 6.59
C SER A 683 -11.56 -6.05 5.19
N GLU A 684 -10.86 -6.49 4.14
CA GLU A 684 -11.24 -6.21 2.76
C GLU A 684 -12.58 -6.85 2.36
N GLN A 685 -12.83 -8.06 2.82
CA GLN A 685 -14.11 -8.74 2.59
C GLN A 685 -15.26 -7.98 3.24
N TRP A 686 -15.07 -7.51 4.47
CA TRP A 686 -16.07 -6.73 5.18
C TRP A 686 -16.38 -5.40 4.47
N VAL A 687 -15.33 -4.66 4.03
CA VAL A 687 -15.49 -3.42 3.26
C VAL A 687 -16.21 -3.68 1.93
N ALA A 688 -15.87 -4.80 1.27
CA ALA A 688 -16.48 -5.17 -0.01
C ALA A 688 -17.97 -5.50 0.09
N GLU A 689 -18.47 -5.90 1.27
CA GLU A 689 -19.89 -6.16 1.53
C GLU A 689 -20.70 -4.89 1.80
N LYS A 690 -20.03 -3.76 2.08
CA LYS A 690 -20.70 -2.50 2.40
C LYS A 690 -20.89 -1.62 1.17
N ASP A 691 -22.02 -0.92 1.10
CA ASP A 691 -22.34 0.00 0.00
C ASP A 691 -21.76 1.41 0.16
N LEU A 692 -21.21 1.74 1.33
CA LEU A 692 -20.55 3.00 1.62
C LEU A 692 -19.04 2.83 1.84
N PRO A 693 -18.23 3.89 1.62
CA PRO A 693 -16.81 3.86 1.94
C PRO A 693 -16.58 3.61 3.44
N GLU A 694 -15.39 3.10 3.79
CA GLU A 694 -14.98 2.92 5.17
C GLU A 694 -15.06 4.25 5.93
N MET A 695 -15.68 4.22 7.10
CA MET A 695 -15.81 5.39 7.97
C MET A 695 -14.50 5.61 8.72
N GLY A 696 -14.20 6.86 9.00
CA GLY A 696 -13.04 7.28 9.79
C GLY A 696 -13.44 8.09 11.03
N PHE A 697 -12.56 8.99 11.48
CA PHE A 697 -12.70 9.90 12.62
C PHE A 697 -12.67 9.15 13.98
N THR A 698 -13.79 8.69 14.50
CA THR A 698 -13.87 7.91 15.75
C THR A 698 -14.14 6.42 15.49
N LEU A 699 -13.86 5.95 14.28
CA LEU A 699 -13.93 4.54 13.89
C LEU A 699 -12.60 4.11 13.26
N GLY A 700 -11.95 3.14 13.89
CA GLY A 700 -10.66 2.63 13.47
C GLY A 700 -10.74 1.68 12.28
N GLY A 701 -9.68 1.68 11.49
CA GLY A 701 -9.45 0.77 10.40
C GLY A 701 -8.29 -0.20 10.69
N LEU A 702 -7.79 -0.83 9.65
CA LEU A 702 -6.70 -1.80 9.76
C LEU A 702 -5.36 -1.16 10.20
N ASP A 703 -5.15 0.11 9.86
CA ASP A 703 -3.90 0.81 10.18
C ASP A 703 -3.77 1.12 11.68
N GLU A 704 -4.88 1.37 12.37
CA GLU A 704 -4.93 1.65 13.80
C GLU A 704 -4.63 0.42 14.65
N LEU A 705 -4.87 -0.78 14.15
CA LEU A 705 -4.53 -2.04 14.83
C LEU A 705 -3.02 -2.21 15.05
N ARG A 706 -2.20 -1.50 14.27
CA ARG A 706 -0.72 -1.63 14.30
C ARG A 706 -0.07 -0.89 15.46
N ASP A 707 -0.82 -0.08 16.18
CA ASP A 707 -0.30 0.57 17.38
C ASP A 707 0.05 -0.49 18.43
N PRO A 708 1.28 -0.48 19.00
CA PRO A 708 1.72 -1.50 19.93
C PRO A 708 0.93 -1.54 21.25
N ALA A 709 0.22 -0.45 21.61
CA ALA A 709 -0.64 -0.42 22.79
C ALA A 709 -2.02 -1.06 22.54
N VAL A 710 -2.45 -1.17 21.28
CA VAL A 710 -3.72 -1.79 20.91
C VAL A 710 -3.63 -3.30 21.09
N ARG A 711 -4.64 -3.88 21.71
CA ARG A 711 -4.77 -5.33 21.86
C ARG A 711 -5.83 -5.89 20.91
N LEU A 712 -5.60 -7.10 20.47
CA LEU A 712 -6.50 -7.87 19.62
C LEU A 712 -6.99 -9.10 20.38
N MET A 713 -8.29 -9.40 20.26
CA MET A 713 -8.84 -10.69 20.62
C MET A 713 -9.21 -11.40 19.32
N LEU A 714 -8.55 -12.52 19.05
CA LEU A 714 -8.75 -13.33 17.85
C LEU A 714 -9.53 -14.61 18.16
N ALA A 715 -10.43 -14.99 17.28
CA ALA A 715 -11.05 -16.32 17.26
C ALA A 715 -10.36 -17.16 16.18
N ILE A 716 -9.70 -18.24 16.60
CA ILE A 716 -8.86 -19.06 15.73
C ILE A 716 -9.36 -20.51 15.79
N ASP A 717 -9.60 -21.14 14.65
CA ASP A 717 -9.98 -22.54 14.56
C ASP A 717 -8.77 -23.48 14.69
N GLU A 718 -9.00 -24.78 14.72
CA GLU A 718 -7.97 -25.83 14.84
C GLU A 718 -6.96 -25.82 13.67
N SER A 719 -7.33 -25.28 12.51
CA SER A 719 -6.46 -25.15 11.35
C SER A 719 -5.57 -23.90 11.37
N GLY A 720 -5.71 -23.04 12.38
CA GLY A 720 -5.03 -21.75 12.46
C GLY A 720 -5.69 -20.63 11.63
N ARG A 721 -6.93 -20.86 11.18
CA ARG A 721 -7.72 -19.87 10.45
C ARG A 721 -8.42 -18.92 11.41
N ILE A 722 -8.29 -17.62 11.13
CA ILE A 722 -8.96 -16.57 11.92
C ILE A 722 -10.41 -16.44 11.46
N GLU A 723 -11.35 -16.67 12.37
CA GLU A 723 -12.80 -16.58 12.17
C GLU A 723 -13.35 -15.19 12.51
N GLY A 724 -12.70 -14.49 13.42
CA GLY A 724 -13.10 -13.14 13.81
C GLY A 724 -12.02 -12.43 14.62
N VAL A 725 -12.14 -11.11 14.69
CA VAL A 725 -11.23 -10.22 15.40
C VAL A 725 -11.97 -9.06 16.02
N THR A 726 -11.55 -8.69 17.24
CA THR A 726 -11.90 -7.44 17.89
C THR A 726 -10.63 -6.71 18.33
N SER A 727 -10.60 -5.38 18.25
CA SER A 727 -9.51 -4.56 18.80
C SER A 727 -9.95 -3.77 20.00
N TRP A 728 -9.00 -3.52 20.89
CA TRP A 728 -9.20 -2.89 22.18
C TRP A 728 -8.19 -1.78 22.39
N LEU A 729 -8.70 -0.57 22.58
CA LEU A 729 -7.92 0.64 22.83
C LEU A 729 -7.75 0.82 24.33
N PRO A 730 -6.54 1.09 24.85
CA PRO A 730 -6.32 1.25 26.29
C PRO A 730 -6.77 2.62 26.78
N SER A 731 -7.31 2.66 28.00
CA SER A 731 -7.46 3.86 28.81
C SER A 731 -6.53 3.77 30.02
N TYR A 732 -5.84 4.85 30.32
CA TYR A 732 -4.79 4.87 31.32
C TYR A 732 -5.12 5.76 32.51
N ARG A 733 -4.58 5.38 33.66
CA ARG A 733 -4.47 6.23 34.88
C ARG A 733 -3.12 5.93 35.53
N ASP A 734 -2.30 6.97 35.74
CA ASP A 734 -1.01 6.88 36.41
C ASP A 734 -0.07 5.83 35.79
N GLY A 735 -0.07 5.75 34.46
CA GLY A 735 0.75 4.79 33.71
C GLY A 735 0.20 3.37 33.62
N HIS A 736 -0.91 3.07 34.29
CA HIS A 736 -1.55 1.76 34.29
C HIS A 736 -2.79 1.74 33.42
N VAL A 737 -3.04 0.63 32.72
CA VAL A 737 -4.27 0.43 31.95
C VAL A 737 -5.41 0.15 32.94
N VAL A 738 -6.39 1.03 33.00
CA VAL A 738 -7.58 0.90 33.86
C VAL A 738 -8.82 0.48 33.08
N GLY A 739 -8.82 0.62 31.78
CA GLY A 739 -9.95 0.26 30.92
C GLY A 739 -9.55 -0.09 29.49
N TRP A 740 -10.45 -0.75 28.80
CA TRP A 740 -10.31 -1.08 27.39
C TRP A 740 -11.58 -0.68 26.63
N THR A 741 -11.41 -0.10 25.45
CA THR A 741 -12.52 0.29 24.56
C THR A 741 -12.48 -0.50 23.26
N LEU A 742 -13.57 -1.20 22.95
CA LEU A 742 -13.78 -1.89 21.69
C LEU A 742 -13.85 -0.88 20.54
N ASP A 743 -13.04 -1.06 19.52
CA ASP A 743 -13.05 -0.20 18.32
C ASP A 743 -13.36 -0.99 17.06
N PHE A 744 -12.48 -1.86 16.66
CA PHE A 744 -12.59 -2.64 15.42
C PHE A 744 -13.21 -4.02 15.72
N MET A 745 -14.26 -4.37 14.98
CA MET A 745 -14.96 -5.63 15.14
C MET A 745 -15.34 -6.19 13.77
N ARG A 746 -14.68 -7.30 13.35
CA ARG A 746 -14.92 -7.91 12.04
C ARG A 746 -14.84 -9.44 12.11
N ARG A 747 -15.70 -10.10 11.36
CA ARG A 747 -15.71 -11.56 11.22
C ARG A 747 -15.51 -11.98 9.77
N ARG A 748 -15.01 -13.17 9.59
CA ARG A 748 -14.90 -13.78 8.26
C ARG A 748 -16.30 -14.11 7.74
N PRO A 749 -16.62 -13.90 6.46
CA PRO A 749 -17.84 -14.42 5.85
C PRO A 749 -17.92 -15.96 5.99
N GLY A 750 -19.07 -16.44 6.43
CA GLY A 750 -19.28 -17.87 6.68
C GLY A 750 -18.74 -18.38 8.01
N SER A 751 -18.21 -17.51 8.89
CA SER A 751 -17.86 -17.88 10.26
C SER A 751 -19.12 -18.33 11.06
N ILE A 752 -18.88 -19.04 12.16
CA ILE A 752 -19.97 -19.53 13.03
C ILE A 752 -20.78 -18.36 13.58
N ASN A 753 -22.08 -18.59 13.75
CA ASN A 753 -22.94 -17.62 14.42
C ASN A 753 -22.54 -17.52 15.90
N GLY A 754 -22.37 -16.27 16.39
CA GLY A 754 -21.99 -15.99 17.76
C GLY A 754 -20.49 -15.83 18.00
N VAL A 755 -19.65 -15.80 16.95
CA VAL A 755 -18.20 -15.60 17.10
C VAL A 755 -17.86 -14.24 17.72
N MET A 756 -18.64 -13.21 17.46
CA MET A 756 -18.44 -11.88 18.07
C MET A 756 -18.83 -11.87 19.54
N GLU A 757 -19.94 -12.51 19.91
CA GLU A 757 -20.33 -12.70 21.31
C GLU A 757 -19.26 -13.49 22.07
N PHE A 758 -18.69 -14.51 21.46
CA PHE A 758 -17.58 -15.28 22.02
C PHE A 758 -16.36 -14.39 22.29
N LEU A 759 -15.90 -13.63 21.29
CA LEU A 759 -14.73 -12.75 21.44
C LEU A 759 -14.90 -11.69 22.52
N ILE A 760 -16.08 -11.07 22.60
CA ILE A 760 -16.37 -10.06 23.64
C ILE A 760 -16.42 -10.72 25.03
N ALA A 761 -16.99 -11.91 25.14
CA ALA A 761 -17.04 -12.65 26.40
C ALA A 761 -15.64 -13.06 26.89
N GLU A 762 -14.79 -13.56 26.00
CA GLU A 762 -13.40 -13.90 26.29
C GLU A 762 -12.59 -12.67 26.70
N ALA A 763 -12.78 -11.54 25.99
CA ALA A 763 -12.16 -10.27 26.34
C ALA A 763 -12.60 -9.80 27.75
N ALA A 764 -13.89 -9.88 28.08
CA ALA A 764 -14.41 -9.53 29.41
C ALA A 764 -13.83 -10.43 30.50
N THR A 765 -13.67 -11.73 30.23
CA THR A 765 -13.05 -12.69 31.15
C THR A 765 -11.58 -12.33 31.36
N ARG A 766 -10.84 -12.08 30.31
CA ARG A 766 -9.45 -11.66 30.38
C ARG A 766 -9.26 -10.36 31.17
N MET A 767 -10.08 -9.34 30.91
CA MET A 767 -10.04 -8.06 31.59
C MET A 767 -10.42 -8.19 33.08
N LYS A 768 -11.27 -9.15 33.44
CA LYS A 768 -11.56 -9.49 34.83
C LYS A 768 -10.34 -10.08 35.53
N GLU A 769 -9.63 -10.99 34.88
CA GLU A 769 -8.39 -11.59 35.38
C GLU A 769 -7.29 -10.55 35.57
N ASP A 770 -7.18 -9.61 34.64
CA ASP A 770 -6.20 -8.53 34.67
C ASP A 770 -6.57 -7.39 35.66
N GLY A 771 -7.72 -7.48 36.34
CA GLY A 771 -8.15 -6.52 37.34
C GLY A 771 -8.62 -5.17 36.78
N VAL A 772 -9.01 -5.09 35.54
CA VAL A 772 -9.40 -3.86 34.82
C VAL A 772 -10.72 -3.33 35.38
N GLU A 773 -10.83 -2.02 35.51
CA GLU A 773 -12.00 -1.35 36.14
C GLU A 773 -13.23 -1.31 35.22
N PHE A 774 -13.02 -1.07 33.89
CA PHE A 774 -14.11 -1.00 32.93
C PHE A 774 -13.72 -1.56 31.54
N MET A 775 -14.74 -1.99 30.84
CA MET A 775 -14.69 -2.42 29.44
C MET A 775 -15.78 -1.68 28.68
N SER A 776 -15.40 -0.74 27.83
CA SER A 776 -16.33 -0.06 26.94
C SER A 776 -16.52 -0.87 25.65
N LEU A 777 -17.75 -1.14 25.29
CA LEU A 777 -18.09 -1.66 23.97
C LEU A 777 -18.22 -0.50 22.95
N SER A 778 -17.70 0.68 23.28
CA SER A 778 -17.79 1.90 22.50
C SER A 778 -19.21 2.47 22.37
N ALA A 779 -19.32 3.66 21.85
CA ALA A 779 -20.61 4.30 21.63
C ALA A 779 -21.29 3.75 20.35
N ALA A 780 -22.62 3.75 20.34
CA ALA A 780 -23.40 3.56 19.13
C ALA A 780 -23.83 4.95 18.61
N PRO A 781 -23.17 5.49 17.56
CA PRO A 781 -23.51 6.82 17.05
C PRO A 781 -24.97 6.87 16.60
N LEU A 782 -25.68 7.97 16.93
CA LEU A 782 -27.05 8.22 16.45
C LEU A 782 -28.12 7.22 16.92
N ALA A 783 -27.79 6.28 17.79
CA ALA A 783 -28.76 5.36 18.37
C ALA A 783 -29.25 5.94 19.71
N HIS A 784 -30.52 6.35 19.80
CA HIS A 784 -31.13 6.77 21.05
C HIS A 784 -32.11 5.70 21.53
N THR A 785 -32.07 5.38 22.81
CA THR A 785 -33.18 4.69 23.47
C THR A 785 -34.37 5.63 23.52
N ALA A 786 -35.49 5.22 22.91
CA ALA A 786 -36.69 6.02 22.74
C ALA A 786 -37.19 6.48 24.12
N GLY A 787 -37.03 7.76 24.46
CA GLY A 787 -37.45 8.35 25.73
C GLY A 787 -37.75 9.84 25.71
N THR A 788 -37.35 10.57 24.64
CA THR A 788 -37.61 12.01 24.59
C THR A 788 -38.95 12.30 23.89
N PRO A 789 -39.86 13.08 24.51
CA PRO A 789 -41.14 13.41 23.90
C PRO A 789 -41.00 14.14 22.56
N ALA A 790 -41.90 13.87 21.63
CA ALA A 790 -41.83 14.31 20.23
C ALA A 790 -41.97 15.84 20.03
N ASP A 791 -42.31 16.61 21.04
CA ASP A 791 -42.66 18.02 20.91
C ASP A 791 -41.51 19.03 21.03
N GLU A 792 -40.26 18.58 21.38
CA GLU A 792 -39.11 19.48 21.51
C GLU A 792 -37.97 19.18 20.52
N LYS A 793 -38.28 18.57 19.39
CA LYS A 793 -37.22 18.22 18.39
C LYS A 793 -36.65 19.46 17.74
N SER A 794 -35.40 19.81 18.10
CA SER A 794 -34.65 20.87 17.46
C SER A 794 -34.40 20.54 15.95
N GLY A 795 -34.06 21.54 15.16
CA GLY A 795 -33.74 21.32 13.72
C GLY A 795 -32.62 20.29 13.51
N MET A 796 -31.71 20.13 14.50
CA MET A 796 -30.60 19.18 14.47
C MET A 796 -31.04 17.75 14.81
N ASP A 797 -32.01 17.56 15.74
CA ASP A 797 -32.57 16.24 16.02
C ASP A 797 -33.19 15.65 14.74
N ARG A 798 -33.73 16.52 13.87
CA ARG A 798 -34.20 16.12 12.54
C ARG A 798 -33.04 15.74 11.62
N VAL A 799 -31.93 16.47 11.60
CA VAL A 799 -30.74 16.15 10.79
C VAL A 799 -30.06 14.87 11.28
N LEU A 800 -29.84 14.72 12.59
CA LEU A 800 -29.28 13.51 13.18
C LEU A 800 -30.21 12.31 13.04
N GLY A 801 -31.51 12.50 13.22
CA GLY A 801 -32.53 11.48 12.97
C GLY A 801 -32.57 11.06 11.50
N TYR A 802 -32.42 12.03 10.60
CA TYR A 802 -32.30 11.77 9.17
C TYR A 802 -31.02 11.00 8.83
N LEU A 803 -29.84 11.42 9.36
CA LEU A 803 -28.56 10.71 9.19
C LEU A 803 -28.63 9.30 9.78
N SER A 804 -29.20 9.16 11.00
CA SER A 804 -29.43 7.85 11.62
C SER A 804 -30.28 6.95 10.71
N THR A 805 -31.40 7.45 10.20
CA THR A 805 -32.30 6.67 9.35
C THR A 805 -31.69 6.36 8.00
N SER A 806 -30.93 7.30 7.41
CA SER A 806 -30.29 7.11 6.10
C SER A 806 -29.06 6.19 6.13
N LEU A 807 -28.34 6.15 7.25
CA LEU A 807 -27.14 5.31 7.42
C LEU A 807 -27.45 3.95 8.07
N GLU A 808 -28.63 3.81 8.70
CA GLU A 808 -29.08 2.56 9.36
C GLU A 808 -29.07 1.33 8.43
N PRO A 809 -29.55 1.41 7.16
CA PRO A 809 -29.56 0.25 6.26
C PRO A 809 -28.15 -0.28 5.94
N VAL A 810 -27.14 0.59 6.02
CA VAL A 810 -25.75 0.28 5.64
C VAL A 810 -24.90 -0.09 6.85
N TYR A 811 -25.05 0.62 7.97
CA TYR A 811 -24.19 0.44 9.16
C TYR A 811 -24.89 -0.25 10.33
N GLY A 812 -26.23 -0.30 10.34
CA GLY A 812 -26.99 -1.05 11.36
C GLY A 812 -26.78 -0.55 12.78
N PHE A 813 -26.75 0.77 13.04
CA PHE A 813 -26.46 1.34 14.36
C PHE A 813 -27.46 0.86 15.42
N ARG A 814 -28.74 0.72 15.09
CA ARG A 814 -29.76 0.18 16.00
C ARG A 814 -29.56 -1.32 16.26
N SER A 815 -29.19 -2.06 15.23
CA SER A 815 -28.88 -3.49 15.37
C SER A 815 -27.60 -3.70 16.19
N LEU A 816 -26.61 -2.80 16.05
CA LEU A 816 -25.41 -2.79 16.87
C LEU A 816 -25.69 -2.49 18.35
N LEU A 817 -26.56 -1.52 18.64
CA LEU A 817 -26.97 -1.24 20.02
C LEU A 817 -27.69 -2.44 20.65
N LYS A 818 -28.65 -3.06 19.93
CA LYS A 818 -29.31 -4.30 20.37
C LYS A 818 -28.33 -5.45 20.60
N PHE A 819 -27.29 -5.56 19.76
CA PHE A 819 -26.22 -6.54 19.92
C PHE A 819 -25.45 -6.27 21.23
N LYS A 820 -25.03 -5.02 21.48
CA LYS A 820 -24.30 -4.64 22.69
C LYS A 820 -25.14 -4.86 23.96
N GLN A 821 -26.44 -4.62 23.93
CA GLN A 821 -27.36 -4.84 25.03
C GLN A 821 -27.44 -6.30 25.53
N LYS A 822 -27.03 -7.29 24.71
CA LYS A 822 -26.89 -8.71 25.12
C LYS A 822 -25.91 -8.88 26.29
N PHE A 823 -24.95 -7.98 26.39
CA PHE A 823 -23.92 -8.00 27.45
C PHE A 823 -24.31 -7.25 28.69
N GLN A 824 -25.57 -6.80 28.82
CA GLN A 824 -26.12 -6.08 29.98
C GLN A 824 -25.23 -4.89 30.42
N PRO A 825 -24.82 -3.98 29.49
CA PRO A 825 -23.95 -2.86 29.83
C PRO A 825 -24.70 -1.76 30.61
N GLU A 826 -23.93 -0.94 31.30
CA GLU A 826 -24.34 0.40 31.73
C GLU A 826 -24.36 1.33 30.52
N LEU A 827 -25.33 2.24 30.44
CA LEU A 827 -25.44 3.21 29.35
C LEU A 827 -25.06 4.60 29.87
N HIS A 828 -24.05 5.22 29.25
CA HIS A 828 -23.58 6.55 29.58
C HIS A 828 -23.84 7.50 28.38
N PRO A 829 -24.63 8.59 28.57
CA PRO A 829 -24.92 9.51 27.48
C PRO A 829 -23.70 10.34 27.12
N LEU A 830 -23.39 10.38 25.84
CA LEU A 830 -22.35 11.23 25.26
C LEU A 830 -23.00 12.42 24.55
N ILE A 831 -22.49 13.61 24.83
CA ILE A 831 -22.99 14.85 24.27
C ILE A 831 -22.08 15.47 23.20
N MET A 832 -22.68 16.28 22.37
CA MET A 832 -22.00 17.26 21.54
C MET A 832 -22.32 18.65 22.03
N ALA A 833 -21.29 19.48 22.26
CA ALA A 833 -21.41 20.86 22.67
C ALA A 833 -20.91 21.82 21.57
N TYR A 834 -21.65 22.91 21.36
CA TYR A 834 -21.36 23.88 20.29
C TYR A 834 -21.85 25.29 20.70
N PRO A 835 -21.17 26.39 20.23
CA PRO A 835 -21.41 27.74 20.70
C PRO A 835 -22.75 28.34 20.22
N ASP A 836 -23.19 28.04 18.99
CA ASP A 836 -24.35 28.69 18.38
C ASP A 836 -25.16 27.71 17.53
N PRO A 837 -26.49 27.60 17.75
CA PRO A 837 -27.39 26.82 16.91
C PRO A 837 -27.38 27.19 15.40
N VAL A 838 -27.07 28.44 15.07
CA VAL A 838 -26.93 28.86 13.66
C VAL A 838 -25.78 28.15 12.92
N ALA A 839 -24.78 27.69 13.65
CA ALA A 839 -23.66 26.90 13.11
C ALA A 839 -24.01 25.44 12.79
N LEU A 840 -25.14 24.94 13.22
CA LEU A 840 -25.55 23.54 13.10
C LEU A 840 -25.46 22.95 11.67
N PRO A 841 -25.87 23.67 10.60
CA PRO A 841 -25.69 23.13 9.24
C PRO A 841 -24.21 22.93 8.86
N ALA A 842 -23.33 23.84 9.27
CA ALA A 842 -21.89 23.74 9.03
C ALA A 842 -21.29 22.59 9.85
N ILE A 843 -21.73 22.40 11.09
CA ILE A 843 -21.33 21.31 11.98
C ILE A 843 -21.76 19.97 11.40
N GLY A 844 -23.02 19.84 10.94
CA GLY A 844 -23.52 18.63 10.30
C GLY A 844 -22.69 18.24 9.05
N VAL A 845 -22.40 19.20 8.19
CA VAL A 845 -21.52 18.96 7.03
C VAL A 845 -20.10 18.59 7.48
N GLY A 846 -19.59 19.24 8.54
CA GLY A 846 -18.29 18.95 9.14
C GLY A 846 -18.20 17.50 9.63
N LEU A 847 -19.22 17.05 10.38
CA LEU A 847 -19.33 15.68 10.89
C LEU A 847 -19.41 14.64 9.77
N VAL A 848 -20.31 14.85 8.79
CA VAL A 848 -20.41 13.94 7.64
C VAL A 848 -19.06 13.80 6.91
N ARG A 849 -18.35 14.90 6.71
CA ARG A 849 -17.03 14.88 6.07
C ARG A 849 -15.92 14.31 6.96
N ALA A 850 -16.05 14.41 8.28
CA ALA A 850 -15.10 13.80 9.20
C ALA A 850 -15.22 12.26 9.17
N TYR A 851 -16.47 11.75 9.22
CA TYR A 851 -16.75 10.32 9.17
C TYR A 851 -16.58 9.73 7.76
N LEU A 852 -16.98 10.44 6.72
CA LEU A 852 -17.00 10.02 5.32
C LEU A 852 -16.22 11.02 4.45
N PRO A 853 -14.88 11.09 4.59
CA PRO A 853 -14.06 12.06 3.86
C PRO A 853 -14.15 11.89 2.34
N ASP A 854 -14.50 10.71 1.86
CA ASP A 854 -14.56 10.33 0.45
C ASP A 854 -15.96 10.26 -0.14
N LEU A 855 -16.95 10.82 0.57
CA LEU A 855 -18.31 10.86 0.06
C LEU A 855 -18.36 11.70 -1.23
N SER A 856 -18.72 11.08 -2.36
CA SER A 856 -18.89 11.78 -3.63
C SER A 856 -20.16 12.64 -3.60
N VAL A 857 -20.17 13.70 -4.41
CA VAL A 857 -21.37 14.59 -4.54
C VAL A 857 -22.63 13.80 -4.95
N ARG A 858 -22.48 12.78 -5.78
CA ARG A 858 -23.57 11.87 -6.18
C ARG A 858 -24.10 11.05 -5.00
N GLN A 859 -23.19 10.51 -4.18
CA GLN A 859 -23.56 9.73 -2.99
C GLN A 859 -24.18 10.64 -1.91
N ALA A 860 -23.66 11.86 -1.73
CA ALA A 860 -24.25 12.85 -0.85
C ALA A 860 -25.67 13.24 -1.32
N ALA A 861 -25.87 13.44 -2.61
CA ALA A 861 -27.17 13.71 -3.19
C ALA A 861 -28.14 12.50 -3.05
N ALA A 862 -27.65 11.27 -3.27
CA ALA A 862 -28.45 10.04 -3.09
C ALA A 862 -28.87 9.84 -1.62
N LEU A 863 -27.97 10.10 -0.68
CA LEU A 863 -28.28 10.11 0.75
C LEU A 863 -29.30 11.21 1.09
N ALA A 864 -29.17 12.40 0.47
CA ALA A 864 -30.11 13.51 0.69
C ALA A 864 -31.51 13.26 0.12
N VAL A 865 -31.66 12.40 -0.87
CA VAL A 865 -32.95 12.07 -1.53
C VAL A 865 -33.59 10.79 -0.95
N GLY A 866 -32.92 10.11 0.00
CA GLY A 866 -33.45 8.89 0.64
C GLY A 866 -33.54 7.69 -0.31
N ARG A 867 -32.77 7.68 -1.41
CA ARG A 867 -32.59 6.56 -2.32
C ARG A 867 -31.19 5.97 -2.13
N GLY A 868 -31.07 5.04 -1.20
CA GLY A 868 -29.91 4.18 -1.03
C GLY A 868 -30.31 2.74 -1.23
#